data_d17aa0ff5b7970f2bcdbd4db69f5fda9
#
_entry.id   d17aa0ff5b7970f2bcdbd4db69f5fda9
#
_cell.length_a   1.000
_cell.length_b   1.000
_cell.length_c   1.000
_cell.angle_alpha   90.00
_cell.angle_beta   90.00
_cell.angle_gamma   90.00
#
_symmetry.space_group_name_H-M   'P 1'
#
loop_
_entity.id
_entity.type
_entity.pdbx_description
1 polymer ?
#
loop_
_entity_poly.entity_id
_entity_poly.type
_entity_poly.pdbx_seq_one_letter_code
_entity_poly.pdbx_strand_id
1 'polypeptide(L)'
;MTGARFVCCDARRRSALLQPAFAAWSGIDYVELFPGATTADPTTIVVTLVRAMPMPPADLTIANFRLTGGTRHPAPPLEPGVGIAPGGGMAATYTLTIAGGHPTDYSLYRLALVAGPGSDAPPPFIDPRLAAVDLDFKLACARDGDCAPDCGDAAALPAEDASFDYRTRDWPAFRQAMLDRLTTLVPGFRGDDPLDLTVTLVEMLATEADRLSYRLDWIGTEAFLPTARSRTSVARHARLVGYRPGEGVSARCFVQFGFTPGGVQPDGMVLAASTPLLLRQDGLDPKRPIAASAWPDRIPNATLVFETVAPLRLWAWRNAIGFHTWSDDACRLARGATAATLIDLSPQPDAALKPGDLLLLREIRAPENGRAADAAPAHRHVVRLTEVKAVGDPLAPGVKLVDVAWAAEDALPFDLILQARPDGATSAAATLVCADAVANIVVADHGMSLPPVPALGLMPAACEALRPQLDPPAPPAAGPWRPVLDRRDVARVLPQHDATLPAARQLAADAAGVLPALAILDAFSQWKARADLLASDGFDRGFVVEAGIGGRVELRFGDDIHGLAPSPGSSFAVQGRFGSGLAGNIGSDALGHAVLPDPQAVVGLTVTNPLPARSGADPEPIAAVRLNAPFAFRRQDRAVTPDDYVAAARRHPEVSAALAIPRWTGAFRTMLVYVDRLGGRVADRAFLGDVAGFLEHFRLMGIDVAVRAAVPVPLDIELFVCALPGALRGMVGARVRDALQPRRADGAPGFFDPDRFSFGAPLRLSALIAAVMAVEGVQSVEVMTFQRFGRAAAGELDSGVIQAFGAEVLELADDSSFPERGRLRIRVGGGR
;
A
#
# COMPACT_ATOMS: atom_id res chain seq x y z
N MET A 1 -44.62 -23.57 -22.38
CA MET A 1 -44.08 -22.64 -21.37
C MET A 1 -44.27 -23.29 -20.02
N THR A 2 -43.26 -23.66 -19.29
CA THR A 2 -43.33 -24.21 -17.97
C THR A 2 -43.66 -23.11 -16.98
N GLY A 3 -44.82 -23.13 -16.38
CA GLY A 3 -45.21 -22.15 -15.35
C GLY A 3 -44.47 -22.44 -14.05
N ALA A 4 -44.26 -21.39 -13.26
CA ALA A 4 -43.70 -21.54 -11.91
C ALA A 4 -44.80 -21.83 -10.93
N ARG A 5 -44.57 -22.82 -10.03
CA ARG A 5 -45.52 -23.24 -9.02
C ARG A 5 -45.07 -22.79 -7.63
N PHE A 6 -45.98 -22.15 -6.90
CA PHE A 6 -45.77 -21.67 -5.53
C PHE A 6 -46.73 -22.43 -4.60
N VAL A 7 -46.21 -23.05 -3.59
CA VAL A 7 -47.00 -23.91 -2.67
C VAL A 7 -47.02 -23.27 -1.29
N CYS A 8 -48.16 -23.39 -0.61
CA CYS A 8 -48.22 -22.97 0.78
C CYS A 8 -47.49 -23.96 1.70
N CYS A 9 -46.54 -23.48 2.49
CA CYS A 9 -45.61 -24.32 3.26
C CYS A 9 -46.20 -25.07 4.48
N ASP A 10 -47.51 -25.07 4.73
CA ASP A 10 -48.10 -25.77 5.86
C ASP A 10 -48.75 -27.11 5.44
N ALA A 11 -47.91 -28.07 5.09
CA ALA A 11 -48.34 -29.39 4.63
C ALA A 11 -49.19 -30.17 5.67
N ARG A 12 -48.92 -29.96 6.97
CA ARG A 12 -49.71 -30.56 8.03
C ARG A 12 -51.12 -29.98 8.09
N ARG A 13 -51.24 -28.69 7.92
CA ARG A 13 -52.51 -28.01 7.89
C ARG A 13 -53.34 -28.43 6.66
N ARG A 14 -52.68 -28.49 5.52
CA ARG A 14 -53.27 -29.01 4.27
C ARG A 14 -53.82 -30.45 4.44
N SER A 15 -53.04 -31.35 5.01
CA SER A 15 -53.44 -32.72 5.26
C SER A 15 -54.62 -32.82 6.23
N ALA A 16 -54.67 -31.96 7.23
CA ALA A 16 -55.81 -31.89 8.17
C ALA A 16 -57.09 -31.46 7.47
N LEU A 17 -57.05 -30.49 6.54
CA LEU A 17 -58.22 -30.06 5.78
C LEU A 17 -58.80 -31.14 4.87
N LEU A 18 -58.00 -32.10 4.45
CA LEU A 18 -58.49 -33.24 3.62
C LEU A 18 -59.31 -34.24 4.41
N GLN A 19 -59.29 -34.20 5.73
CA GLN A 19 -60.08 -35.08 6.59
C GLN A 19 -61.60 -34.75 6.47
N PRO A 20 -62.49 -35.74 6.53
CA PRO A 20 -63.94 -35.55 6.43
C PRO A 20 -64.53 -34.56 7.44
N ALA A 21 -63.98 -34.49 8.66
CA ALA A 21 -64.37 -33.56 9.70
C ALA A 21 -64.29 -32.08 9.33
N PHE A 22 -63.43 -31.75 8.36
CA PHE A 22 -63.19 -30.37 7.92
C PHE A 22 -63.71 -30.13 6.49
N ALA A 23 -64.68 -30.91 6.05
CA ALA A 23 -65.26 -30.80 4.69
C ALA A 23 -65.83 -29.42 4.34
N ALA A 24 -66.17 -28.60 5.32
CA ALA A 24 -66.67 -27.24 5.15
C ALA A 24 -65.51 -26.20 4.98
N TRP A 25 -64.22 -26.60 5.12
CA TRP A 25 -63.08 -25.68 5.08
C TRP A 25 -62.21 -25.96 3.87
N SER A 26 -61.65 -24.89 3.29
CA SER A 26 -60.66 -24.93 2.22
C SER A 26 -59.53 -23.93 2.43
N GLY A 27 -58.61 -23.83 1.52
CA GLY A 27 -57.49 -22.89 1.54
C GLY A 27 -56.69 -23.03 0.23
N ILE A 28 -55.75 -22.16 -0.02
CA ILE A 28 -54.85 -22.22 -1.20
C ILE A 28 -53.97 -23.45 -1.09
N ASP A 29 -54.03 -24.32 -2.07
CA ASP A 29 -53.13 -25.47 -2.18
C ASP A 29 -51.82 -25.04 -2.87
N TYR A 30 -51.92 -24.47 -4.03
CA TYR A 30 -50.81 -23.90 -4.78
C TYR A 30 -51.29 -22.83 -5.74
N VAL A 31 -50.30 -22.01 -6.20
CA VAL A 31 -50.48 -20.98 -7.23
C VAL A 31 -49.52 -21.27 -8.37
N GLU A 32 -49.99 -21.24 -9.61
CA GLU A 32 -49.15 -21.39 -10.78
C GLU A 32 -49.17 -20.08 -11.58
N LEU A 33 -47.98 -19.61 -11.99
CA LEU A 33 -47.81 -18.42 -12.82
C LEU A 33 -47.41 -18.81 -14.24
N PHE A 34 -48.17 -18.31 -15.20
CA PHE A 34 -47.87 -18.48 -16.64
C PHE A 34 -47.61 -17.09 -17.26
N PRO A 35 -46.37 -16.76 -17.56
CA PRO A 35 -46.05 -15.48 -18.17
C PRO A 35 -46.59 -15.41 -19.61
N GLY A 36 -46.96 -14.22 -20.04
CA GLY A 36 -47.23 -13.94 -21.45
C GLY A 36 -45.97 -14.19 -22.33
N ALA A 37 -46.17 -14.39 -23.59
CA ALA A 37 -45.06 -14.59 -24.56
C ALA A 37 -44.20 -13.31 -24.73
N THR A 38 -44.79 -12.16 -24.53
CA THR A 38 -44.17 -10.84 -24.57
C THR A 38 -44.62 -10.00 -23.39
N THR A 39 -43.97 -8.90 -23.11
CA THR A 39 -44.39 -7.94 -22.05
C THR A 39 -45.74 -7.29 -22.29
N ALA A 40 -46.25 -7.35 -23.50
CA ALA A 40 -47.59 -6.86 -23.86
C ALA A 40 -48.70 -7.89 -23.63
N ASP A 41 -48.35 -9.16 -23.45
CA ASP A 41 -49.30 -10.24 -23.21
C ASP A 41 -49.64 -10.35 -21.73
N PRO A 42 -50.87 -10.75 -21.36
CA PRO A 42 -51.28 -10.88 -19.98
C PRO A 42 -50.57 -12.05 -19.30
N THR A 43 -50.19 -11.85 -18.03
CA THR A 43 -49.71 -12.92 -17.17
C THR A 43 -50.87 -13.61 -16.47
N THR A 44 -50.93 -14.94 -16.58
CA THR A 44 -52.02 -15.74 -16.01
C THR A 44 -51.58 -16.32 -14.67
N ILE A 45 -52.43 -16.15 -13.67
CA ILE A 45 -52.23 -16.71 -12.30
C ILE A 45 -53.33 -17.73 -12.08
N VAL A 46 -52.96 -18.98 -11.87
CA VAL A 46 -53.90 -20.06 -11.59
C VAL A 46 -53.81 -20.42 -10.11
N VAL A 47 -54.88 -20.19 -9.36
CA VAL A 47 -54.97 -20.46 -7.95
C VAL A 47 -55.79 -21.76 -7.77
N THR A 48 -55.16 -22.78 -7.16
CA THR A 48 -55.83 -24.04 -6.88
C THR A 48 -56.08 -24.14 -5.39
N LEU A 49 -57.32 -24.43 -5.01
CA LEU A 49 -57.70 -24.65 -3.61
C LEU A 49 -57.64 -26.15 -3.26
N VAL A 50 -57.33 -26.45 -1.97
CA VAL A 50 -57.28 -27.82 -1.42
C VAL A 50 -58.57 -28.59 -1.69
N ARG A 51 -59.69 -27.86 -1.76
CA ARG A 51 -61.03 -28.42 -1.96
C ARG A 51 -61.94 -27.36 -2.55
N ALA A 52 -62.90 -27.75 -3.41
CA ALA A 52 -63.95 -26.85 -3.86
C ALA A 52 -64.73 -26.29 -2.66
N MET A 53 -65.04 -25.01 -2.71
CA MET A 53 -65.91 -24.36 -1.68
C MET A 53 -67.27 -24.98 -1.66
N PRO A 54 -67.83 -25.25 -0.45
CA PRO A 54 -69.20 -25.82 -0.36
C PRO A 54 -70.29 -24.80 -0.76
N MET A 55 -71.32 -25.20 -1.51
CA MET A 55 -72.41 -24.30 -1.94
C MET A 55 -73.53 -24.31 -0.87
N PRO A 56 -74.22 -23.17 -0.64
CA PRO A 56 -73.79 -21.80 -0.62
C PRO A 56 -73.33 -21.35 0.78
N PRO A 57 -72.57 -20.31 0.97
CA PRO A 57 -72.62 -19.07 0.23
C PRO A 57 -71.36 -18.75 -0.50
N ALA A 58 -71.50 -18.47 -1.79
CA ALA A 58 -70.67 -17.67 -2.64
C ALA A 58 -69.38 -18.29 -3.21
N ASP A 59 -69.42 -18.46 -4.53
CA ASP A 59 -68.20 -18.53 -5.37
C ASP A 59 -67.31 -17.34 -5.06
N LEU A 60 -66.00 -17.60 -4.92
CA LEU A 60 -65.03 -16.53 -4.78
C LEU A 60 -65.04 -15.68 -6.08
N THR A 61 -65.16 -14.38 -5.92
CA THR A 61 -65.10 -13.40 -7.00
C THR A 61 -63.73 -12.76 -7.04
N ILE A 62 -63.41 -11.97 -8.09
CA ILE A 62 -62.16 -11.24 -8.18
C ILE A 62 -61.91 -10.35 -6.98
N ALA A 63 -62.97 -9.83 -6.35
CA ALA A 63 -62.89 -8.99 -5.16
C ALA A 63 -62.36 -9.74 -3.92
N ASN A 64 -62.31 -11.08 -3.97
CA ASN A 64 -61.78 -11.90 -2.92
C ASN A 64 -60.28 -12.19 -3.08
N PHE A 65 -59.64 -11.79 -4.18
CA PHE A 65 -58.22 -11.98 -4.43
C PHE A 65 -57.51 -10.65 -4.37
N ARG A 66 -56.46 -10.58 -3.55
CA ARG A 66 -55.67 -9.36 -3.41
C ARG A 66 -54.20 -9.69 -3.59
N LEU A 67 -53.54 -9.04 -4.55
CA LEU A 67 -52.13 -9.08 -4.75
C LEU A 67 -51.52 -7.84 -4.08
N THR A 68 -50.48 -8.04 -3.28
CA THR A 68 -49.75 -6.97 -2.60
C THR A 68 -48.23 -7.21 -2.74
N GLY A 69 -47.39 -6.19 -2.48
CA GLY A 69 -45.96 -6.32 -2.58
C GLY A 69 -45.40 -5.56 -3.78
N GLY A 70 -44.19 -5.89 -4.18
CA GLY A 70 -43.43 -5.17 -5.21
C GLY A 70 -42.62 -4.01 -4.62
N THR A 71 -41.32 -3.98 -4.90
CA THR A 71 -40.40 -2.95 -4.39
C THR A 71 -40.28 -1.78 -5.37
N ARG A 72 -40.16 -2.06 -6.66
CA ARG A 72 -40.02 -1.04 -7.72
C ARG A 72 -41.34 -0.81 -8.42
N HIS A 73 -42.13 -1.87 -8.60
CA HIS A 73 -43.43 -1.87 -9.22
C HIS A 73 -44.44 -2.38 -8.22
N PRO A 74 -45.35 -1.53 -7.73
CA PRO A 74 -46.40 -1.96 -6.80
C PRO A 74 -47.29 -2.99 -7.48
N ALA A 75 -47.92 -3.86 -6.71
CA ALA A 75 -48.74 -4.97 -7.20
C ALA A 75 -49.79 -4.47 -8.18
N PRO A 76 -49.79 -4.99 -9.41
CA PRO A 76 -50.77 -4.61 -10.43
C PRO A 76 -52.16 -5.10 -10.06
N PRO A 77 -53.23 -4.46 -10.56
CA PRO A 77 -54.58 -4.92 -10.35
C PRO A 77 -54.81 -6.28 -11.01
N LEU A 78 -55.56 -7.13 -10.33
CA LEU A 78 -55.99 -8.42 -10.84
C LEU A 78 -57.27 -8.28 -11.63
N GLU A 79 -57.35 -8.91 -12.80
CA GLU A 79 -58.52 -9.02 -13.63
C GLU A 79 -59.04 -10.45 -13.68
N PRO A 80 -60.35 -10.66 -13.83
CA PRO A 80 -60.89 -12.00 -13.96
C PRO A 80 -60.40 -12.64 -15.28
N GLY A 81 -59.71 -13.76 -15.19
CA GLY A 81 -59.35 -14.57 -16.36
C GLY A 81 -60.56 -15.31 -16.92
N VAL A 82 -60.43 -15.83 -18.15
CA VAL A 82 -61.46 -16.67 -18.80
C VAL A 82 -61.60 -17.94 -17.98
N GLY A 83 -62.77 -18.10 -17.33
CA GLY A 83 -63.09 -19.32 -16.58
C GLY A 83 -63.04 -19.23 -15.06
N ILE A 84 -63.56 -18.15 -14.45
CA ILE A 84 -64.01 -18.18 -13.06
C ILE A 84 -65.29 -19.03 -13.00
N ALA A 85 -65.16 -20.28 -13.35
CA ALA A 85 -66.18 -21.31 -13.07
C ALA A 85 -65.50 -22.40 -12.24
N PRO A 86 -66.12 -22.95 -11.20
CA PRO A 86 -65.59 -24.09 -10.48
C PRO A 86 -65.37 -25.20 -11.51
N GLY A 87 -64.10 -25.48 -11.85
CA GLY A 87 -63.78 -26.62 -12.70
C GLY A 87 -64.31 -27.89 -12.06
N GLY A 88 -65.05 -28.64 -12.77
CA GLY A 88 -65.68 -29.88 -12.29
C GLY A 88 -64.68 -30.92 -11.89
N GLY A 89 -64.31 -30.92 -10.58
CA GLY A 89 -63.40 -31.86 -9.95
C GLY A 89 -63.24 -31.54 -8.46
N MET A 90 -62.60 -32.42 -7.69
CA MET A 90 -62.38 -32.25 -6.22
C MET A 90 -61.57 -31.01 -5.79
N ALA A 91 -61.01 -30.25 -6.69
CA ALA A 91 -60.28 -29.03 -6.40
C ALA A 91 -60.89 -27.84 -7.17
N ALA A 92 -61.19 -26.74 -6.51
CA ALA A 92 -61.57 -25.51 -7.15
C ALA A 92 -60.35 -24.78 -7.69
N THR A 93 -60.36 -24.41 -8.95
CA THR A 93 -59.28 -23.66 -9.61
C THR A 93 -59.85 -22.34 -10.09
N TYR A 94 -59.16 -21.25 -9.73
CA TYR A 94 -59.49 -19.89 -10.15
C TYR A 94 -58.38 -19.34 -11.04
N THR A 95 -58.77 -18.77 -12.17
CA THR A 95 -57.81 -18.16 -13.07
C THR A 95 -57.96 -16.64 -12.95
N LEU A 96 -56.83 -15.98 -12.66
CA LEU A 96 -56.72 -14.53 -12.58
C LEU A 96 -55.74 -14.08 -13.65
N THR A 97 -55.85 -12.86 -14.11
CA THR A 97 -54.94 -12.28 -15.08
C THR A 97 -54.41 -10.95 -14.57
N ILE A 98 -53.16 -10.70 -14.89
CA ILE A 98 -52.54 -9.36 -14.86
C ILE A 98 -52.56 -8.89 -16.33
N ALA A 99 -53.19 -7.75 -16.59
CA ALA A 99 -53.22 -7.20 -17.95
C ALA A 99 -51.83 -6.95 -18.52
N GLY A 100 -51.67 -7.16 -19.83
CA GLY A 100 -50.40 -6.87 -20.49
C GLY A 100 -49.95 -5.42 -20.35
N GLY A 101 -48.68 -5.20 -20.24
CA GLY A 101 -48.11 -3.85 -20.10
C GLY A 101 -48.02 -3.36 -18.64
N HIS A 102 -48.54 -4.09 -17.67
CA HIS A 102 -48.25 -3.80 -16.26
C HIS A 102 -46.88 -4.37 -15.85
N PRO A 103 -45.88 -3.53 -15.51
CA PRO A 103 -44.59 -4.01 -15.12
C PRO A 103 -44.68 -4.68 -13.75
N THR A 104 -44.01 -5.82 -13.62
CA THR A 104 -43.72 -6.49 -12.35
C THR A 104 -42.22 -6.52 -12.13
N ASP A 105 -41.79 -6.58 -10.89
CA ASP A 105 -40.37 -6.75 -10.57
C ASP A 105 -40.10 -8.16 -9.98
N TYR A 106 -38.83 -8.45 -9.68
CA TYR A 106 -38.43 -9.73 -9.11
C TYR A 106 -38.47 -9.75 -7.57
N SER A 107 -39.10 -8.76 -6.97
CA SER A 107 -39.30 -8.74 -5.54
C SER A 107 -40.47 -9.65 -5.11
N LEU A 108 -40.67 -9.81 -3.83
CA LEU A 108 -41.71 -10.67 -3.29
C LEU A 108 -43.07 -9.98 -3.39
N TYR A 109 -44.05 -10.70 -3.91
CA TYR A 109 -45.46 -10.38 -3.92
C TYR A 109 -46.22 -11.37 -3.06
N ARG A 110 -47.36 -10.97 -2.52
CA ARG A 110 -48.24 -11.83 -1.73
C ARG A 110 -49.62 -11.83 -2.30
N LEU A 111 -50.10 -13.01 -2.75
CA LEU A 111 -51.47 -13.24 -3.16
C LEU A 111 -52.27 -13.76 -1.95
N ALA A 112 -53.31 -13.04 -1.58
CA ALA A 112 -54.16 -13.37 -0.44
C ALA A 112 -55.62 -13.47 -0.82
N LEU A 113 -56.32 -14.43 -0.20
CA LEU A 113 -57.78 -14.51 -0.20
C LEU A 113 -58.33 -13.67 0.93
N VAL A 114 -59.18 -12.70 0.59
CA VAL A 114 -59.77 -11.70 1.51
C VAL A 114 -61.28 -11.76 1.45
N ALA A 115 -61.97 -11.46 2.53
CA ALA A 115 -63.41 -11.48 2.62
C ALA A 115 -64.09 -10.47 1.68
N GLY A 116 -63.36 -9.42 1.25
CA GLY A 116 -63.82 -8.40 0.33
C GLY A 116 -62.88 -7.20 0.27
N PRO A 117 -63.12 -6.23 -0.60
CA PRO A 117 -62.30 -5.03 -0.71
C PRO A 117 -62.18 -4.30 0.64
N GLY A 118 -60.97 -4.07 1.11
CA GLY A 118 -60.68 -3.40 2.37
C GLY A 118 -60.68 -4.28 3.63
N SER A 119 -60.92 -5.59 3.47
CA SER A 119 -60.80 -6.57 4.56
C SER A 119 -59.46 -7.28 4.51
N ASP A 120 -58.82 -7.48 5.66
CA ASP A 120 -57.62 -8.31 5.80
C ASP A 120 -57.93 -9.73 6.26
N ALA A 121 -59.17 -9.97 6.64
CA ALA A 121 -59.62 -11.31 7.07
C ALA A 121 -59.92 -12.19 5.85
N PRO A 122 -59.64 -13.48 5.92
CA PRO A 122 -59.99 -14.44 4.85
C PRO A 122 -61.51 -14.57 4.74
N PRO A 123 -62.04 -15.05 3.59
CA PRO A 123 -63.43 -15.36 3.42
C PRO A 123 -63.86 -16.47 4.41
N PRO A 124 -65.18 -16.54 4.76
CA PRO A 124 -65.71 -17.66 5.55
C PRO A 124 -65.30 -19.00 4.94
N PHE A 125 -65.01 -20.00 5.78
CA PHE A 125 -64.56 -21.34 5.37
C PHE A 125 -63.21 -21.44 4.68
N ILE A 126 -62.44 -20.36 4.56
CA ILE A 126 -61.00 -20.38 4.18
C ILE A 126 -60.15 -20.39 5.44
N ASP A 127 -59.23 -21.36 5.50
CA ASP A 127 -58.29 -21.46 6.59
C ASP A 127 -57.35 -20.27 6.62
N PRO A 128 -57.23 -19.51 7.74
CA PRO A 128 -56.39 -18.33 7.82
C PRO A 128 -54.90 -18.56 7.51
N ARG A 129 -54.39 -19.76 7.76
CA ARG A 129 -53.01 -20.11 7.47
C ARG A 129 -52.74 -20.49 6.02
N LEU A 130 -53.80 -20.92 5.33
CA LEU A 130 -53.77 -21.26 3.92
C LEU A 130 -54.49 -20.19 3.06
N ALA A 131 -54.65 -19.02 3.60
CA ALA A 131 -55.34 -17.88 2.88
C ALA A 131 -54.38 -17.03 2.05
N ALA A 132 -53.08 -17.24 2.12
CA ALA A 132 -52.14 -16.42 1.34
C ALA A 132 -50.91 -17.24 0.95
N VAL A 133 -50.34 -16.89 -0.21
CA VAL A 133 -49.08 -17.45 -0.77
C VAL A 133 -48.19 -16.35 -1.23
N ASP A 134 -46.92 -16.42 -0.87
CA ASP A 134 -45.87 -15.54 -1.38
C ASP A 134 -45.38 -16.06 -2.71
N LEU A 135 -45.23 -15.17 -3.69
CA LEU A 135 -44.81 -15.49 -5.07
C LEU A 135 -43.88 -14.41 -5.62
N ASP A 136 -43.10 -14.74 -6.63
CA ASP A 136 -42.28 -13.79 -7.40
C ASP A 136 -42.43 -14.02 -8.90
N PHE A 137 -42.13 -13.01 -9.68
CA PHE A 137 -42.20 -13.05 -11.15
C PHE A 137 -40.89 -13.41 -11.83
N LYS A 138 -39.94 -13.98 -11.07
CA LYS A 138 -38.63 -14.44 -11.59
C LYS A 138 -38.80 -15.82 -12.26
N LEU A 139 -39.52 -15.86 -13.36
CA LEU A 139 -39.99 -17.13 -13.96
C LEU A 139 -38.97 -17.81 -14.87
N ALA A 140 -37.95 -17.09 -15.35
CA ALA A 140 -36.98 -17.60 -16.34
C ALA A 140 -35.53 -17.71 -15.77
N CYS A 141 -35.33 -17.41 -14.51
CA CYS A 141 -33.99 -17.43 -13.89
C CYS A 141 -33.92 -18.53 -12.83
N ALA A 142 -32.76 -19.17 -12.68
CA ALA A 142 -32.48 -20.03 -11.54
C ALA A 142 -32.67 -19.24 -10.24
N ARG A 143 -33.32 -19.83 -9.25
CA ARG A 143 -33.61 -19.22 -7.95
C ARG A 143 -32.51 -19.59 -6.96
N ASP A 144 -32.09 -18.64 -6.14
CA ASP A 144 -31.16 -18.90 -5.04
C ASP A 144 -31.77 -19.88 -4.01
N GLY A 145 -33.07 -20.10 -4.06
CA GLY A 145 -33.82 -21.04 -3.22
C GLY A 145 -34.29 -22.31 -3.92
N ASP A 146 -33.79 -22.60 -5.12
CA ASP A 146 -34.16 -23.85 -5.83
C ASP A 146 -33.69 -25.14 -5.11
N CYS A 147 -32.83 -24.97 -4.09
CA CYS A 147 -32.48 -26.03 -3.14
C CYS A 147 -33.34 -25.98 -1.86
N ALA A 148 -34.41 -25.20 -1.83
CA ALA A 148 -35.36 -25.35 -0.74
C ALA A 148 -35.92 -26.79 -0.80
N PRO A 149 -35.90 -27.55 0.30
CA PRO A 149 -36.35 -28.91 0.29
C PRO A 149 -37.77 -28.94 -0.25
N ASP A 150 -37.95 -29.75 -1.29
CA ASP A 150 -39.29 -30.06 -1.77
C ASP A 150 -40.13 -30.39 -0.55
N CYS A 151 -41.24 -29.67 -0.30
CA CYS A 151 -42.12 -29.98 0.83
C CYS A 151 -42.85 -31.34 0.68
N GLY A 152 -42.43 -32.17 -0.30
CA GLY A 152 -42.84 -33.51 -0.54
C GLY A 152 -42.04 -34.50 0.32
N ASP A 153 -42.75 -35.12 1.25
CA ASP A 153 -42.41 -36.40 1.88
C ASP A 153 -41.00 -36.63 2.42
N ALA A 154 -40.38 -35.64 3.04
CA ALA A 154 -39.45 -35.96 4.09
C ALA A 154 -40.24 -36.67 5.17
N ALA A 155 -40.17 -37.99 5.20
CA ALA A 155 -40.65 -38.79 6.32
C ALA A 155 -40.18 -38.04 7.58
N ALA A 156 -41.15 -37.57 8.36
CA ALA A 156 -40.87 -36.80 9.55
C ALA A 156 -39.94 -37.62 10.41
N LEU A 157 -38.64 -37.31 10.37
CA LEU A 157 -37.75 -37.75 11.43
C LEU A 157 -38.43 -37.31 12.72
N PRO A 158 -38.63 -38.21 13.68
CA PRO A 158 -39.30 -37.86 14.93
C PRO A 158 -38.60 -36.62 15.46
N ALA A 159 -39.36 -35.55 15.62
CA ALA A 159 -38.88 -34.33 16.21
C ALA A 159 -38.76 -34.52 17.72
N GLU A 160 -37.95 -35.44 18.14
CA GLU A 160 -37.37 -35.42 19.46
C GLU A 160 -36.19 -34.47 19.37
N ASP A 161 -36.19 -33.47 20.23
CA ASP A 161 -35.10 -32.50 20.41
C ASP A 161 -33.79 -33.27 20.52
N ALA A 162 -33.09 -33.38 19.40
CA ALA A 162 -31.73 -33.86 19.42
C ALA A 162 -30.93 -32.78 20.16
N SER A 163 -30.74 -32.96 21.46
CA SER A 163 -29.86 -32.11 22.24
C SER A 163 -28.46 -32.24 21.65
N PHE A 164 -28.15 -31.34 20.76
CA PHE A 164 -26.81 -31.29 20.13
C PHE A 164 -25.87 -30.67 21.14
N ASP A 165 -24.85 -31.43 21.60
CA ASP A 165 -23.82 -30.89 22.46
C ASP A 165 -22.82 -30.13 21.62
N TYR A 166 -22.93 -28.78 21.57
CA TYR A 166 -22.03 -27.86 20.88
C TYR A 166 -20.60 -27.88 21.43
N ARG A 167 -20.33 -28.61 22.52
CA ARG A 167 -18.96 -28.78 23.05
C ARG A 167 -18.21 -29.92 22.41
N THR A 168 -18.89 -30.73 21.60
CA THR A 168 -18.28 -31.80 20.79
C THR A 168 -17.40 -31.20 19.71
N ARG A 169 -16.06 -31.33 19.85
CA ARG A 169 -15.13 -30.67 18.94
C ARG A 169 -13.94 -31.52 18.48
N ASP A 170 -13.72 -32.65 19.13
CA ASP A 170 -12.62 -33.55 18.85
C ASP A 170 -13.10 -34.94 18.49
N TRP A 171 -12.21 -35.73 17.93
CA TRP A 171 -12.53 -37.10 17.50
C TRP A 171 -13.18 -37.97 18.58
N PRO A 172 -12.67 -38.02 19.85
CA PRO A 172 -13.32 -38.83 20.89
C PRO A 172 -14.76 -38.39 21.18
N ALA A 173 -14.99 -37.07 21.27
CA ALA A 173 -16.30 -36.53 21.56
C ALA A 173 -17.28 -36.75 20.40
N PHE A 174 -16.85 -36.57 19.14
CA PHE A 174 -17.69 -36.90 17.96
C PHE A 174 -18.01 -38.40 17.90
N ARG A 175 -17.01 -39.25 18.12
CA ARG A 175 -17.20 -40.68 18.14
C ARG A 175 -18.25 -41.07 19.19
N GLN A 176 -18.11 -40.58 20.42
CA GLN A 176 -19.02 -40.85 21.50
C GLN A 176 -20.45 -40.39 21.19
N ALA A 177 -20.60 -39.13 20.72
CA ALA A 177 -21.88 -38.54 20.38
C ALA A 177 -22.59 -39.33 19.26
N MET A 178 -21.84 -39.81 18.26
CA MET A 178 -22.39 -40.62 17.17
C MET A 178 -22.81 -42.02 17.66
N LEU A 179 -22.01 -42.69 18.51
CA LEU A 179 -22.37 -43.99 19.09
C LEU A 179 -23.59 -43.86 20.01
N ASP A 180 -23.64 -42.87 20.88
CA ASP A 180 -24.79 -42.60 21.75
C ASP A 180 -26.07 -42.39 20.93
N ARG A 181 -25.98 -41.68 19.81
CA ARG A 181 -27.09 -41.45 18.90
C ARG A 181 -27.53 -42.75 18.20
N LEU A 182 -26.55 -43.57 17.76
CA LEU A 182 -26.87 -44.87 17.13
C LEU A 182 -27.57 -45.83 18.08
N THR A 183 -27.19 -45.88 19.36
CA THR A 183 -27.86 -46.74 20.36
C THR A 183 -29.31 -46.35 20.54
N THR A 184 -29.67 -45.07 20.33
CA THR A 184 -31.08 -44.63 20.43
C THR A 184 -31.88 -44.84 19.16
N LEU A 185 -31.20 -44.83 17.97
CA LEU A 185 -31.87 -44.94 16.66
C LEU A 185 -31.99 -46.39 16.16
N VAL A 186 -31.03 -47.25 16.51
CA VAL A 186 -30.96 -48.62 16.03
C VAL A 186 -31.17 -49.59 17.19
N PRO A 187 -32.36 -50.20 17.34
CA PRO A 187 -32.59 -51.16 18.40
C PRO A 187 -31.62 -52.34 18.30
N GLY A 188 -30.92 -52.61 19.42
CA GLY A 188 -29.96 -53.72 19.51
C GLY A 188 -28.53 -53.40 19.11
N PHE A 189 -28.24 -52.20 18.67
CA PHE A 189 -26.87 -51.72 18.47
C PHE A 189 -26.18 -51.49 19.83
N ARG A 190 -25.03 -52.13 20.03
CA ARG A 190 -24.29 -52.04 21.32
C ARG A 190 -23.06 -51.15 21.23
N GLY A 191 -22.41 -51.04 20.06
CA GLY A 191 -21.24 -50.18 19.86
C GLY A 191 -19.97 -50.59 20.60
N ASP A 192 -19.96 -51.80 21.17
CA ASP A 192 -18.84 -52.31 21.98
C ASP A 192 -17.87 -53.23 21.20
N ASP A 193 -18.22 -53.64 20.00
CA ASP A 193 -17.37 -54.43 19.12
C ASP A 193 -16.57 -53.52 18.16
N PRO A 194 -15.27 -53.42 18.32
CA PRO A 194 -14.42 -52.61 17.42
C PRO A 194 -14.30 -53.20 16.01
N LEU A 195 -14.73 -54.43 15.78
CA LEU A 195 -14.74 -55.07 14.47
C LEU A 195 -16.05 -54.82 13.70
N ASP A 196 -17.03 -54.15 14.31
CA ASP A 196 -18.30 -53.81 13.67
C ASP A 196 -18.05 -52.73 12.58
N LEU A 197 -18.52 -53.01 11.37
CA LEU A 197 -18.44 -52.11 10.26
C LEU A 197 -19.09 -50.76 10.58
N THR A 198 -20.17 -50.73 11.35
CA THR A 198 -20.85 -49.50 11.77
C THR A 198 -19.96 -48.65 12.67
N VAL A 199 -19.25 -49.30 13.61
CA VAL A 199 -18.28 -48.60 14.48
C VAL A 199 -17.14 -48.00 13.62
N THR A 200 -16.64 -48.76 12.66
CA THR A 200 -15.59 -48.28 11.74
C THR A 200 -16.08 -47.05 10.95
N LEU A 201 -17.33 -47.07 10.43
CA LEU A 201 -17.90 -45.92 9.73
C LEU A 201 -18.04 -44.69 10.65
N VAL A 202 -18.47 -44.90 11.90
CA VAL A 202 -18.53 -43.83 12.89
C VAL A 202 -17.17 -43.24 13.16
N GLU A 203 -16.11 -44.03 13.26
CA GLU A 203 -14.75 -43.56 13.48
C GLU A 203 -14.21 -42.78 12.29
N MET A 204 -14.54 -43.19 11.07
CA MET A 204 -14.20 -42.39 9.86
C MET A 204 -14.95 -41.06 9.84
N LEU A 205 -16.26 -41.06 10.14
CA LEU A 205 -17.06 -39.85 10.21
C LEU A 205 -16.60 -38.92 11.34
N ALA A 206 -16.23 -39.46 12.50
CA ALA A 206 -15.69 -38.71 13.62
C ALA A 206 -14.35 -38.06 13.24
N THR A 207 -13.52 -38.76 12.45
CA THR A 207 -12.25 -38.18 11.93
C THR A 207 -12.50 -36.98 11.00
N GLU A 208 -13.46 -37.10 10.10
CA GLU A 208 -13.80 -35.96 9.23
C GLU A 208 -14.47 -34.81 10.01
N ALA A 209 -15.27 -35.11 11.00
CA ALA A 209 -15.88 -34.12 11.88
C ALA A 209 -14.81 -33.35 12.68
N ASP A 210 -13.81 -34.03 13.21
CA ASP A 210 -12.66 -33.43 13.89
C ASP A 210 -11.87 -32.50 12.94
N ARG A 211 -11.61 -32.95 11.72
CA ARG A 211 -10.96 -32.13 10.68
C ARG A 211 -11.77 -30.87 10.33
N LEU A 212 -13.09 -31.01 10.23
CA LEU A 212 -13.98 -29.86 10.00
C LEU A 212 -14.00 -28.90 11.18
N SER A 213 -14.06 -29.45 12.42
CA SER A 213 -13.96 -28.65 13.65
C SER A 213 -12.65 -27.85 13.71
N TYR A 214 -11.53 -28.49 13.42
CA TYR A 214 -10.23 -27.82 13.34
C TYR A 214 -10.21 -26.71 12.28
N ARG A 215 -10.83 -26.93 11.11
CA ARG A 215 -10.98 -25.90 10.08
C ARG A 215 -11.83 -24.72 10.56
N LEU A 216 -12.91 -24.97 11.27
CA LEU A 216 -13.76 -23.93 11.85
C LEU A 216 -13.02 -23.11 12.89
N ASP A 217 -12.24 -23.74 13.76
CA ASP A 217 -11.40 -23.06 14.74
C ASP A 217 -10.32 -22.20 14.06
N TRP A 218 -9.75 -22.69 12.96
CA TRP A 218 -8.80 -21.92 12.16
C TRP A 218 -9.46 -20.68 11.52
N ILE A 219 -10.65 -20.86 10.92
CA ILE A 219 -11.43 -19.75 10.37
C ILE A 219 -11.79 -18.75 11.46
N GLY A 220 -12.22 -19.23 12.64
CA GLY A 220 -12.51 -18.41 13.80
C GLY A 220 -11.29 -17.61 14.29
N THR A 221 -10.10 -18.22 14.26
CA THR A 221 -8.83 -17.55 14.58
C THR A 221 -8.51 -16.44 13.60
N GLU A 222 -8.80 -16.64 12.31
CA GLU A 222 -8.57 -15.63 11.25
C GLU A 222 -9.64 -14.54 11.20
N ALA A 223 -10.76 -14.68 11.92
CA ALA A 223 -11.90 -13.75 11.88
C ALA A 223 -11.63 -12.39 12.58
N PHE A 224 -10.63 -12.30 13.45
CA PHE A 224 -10.35 -11.11 14.24
C PHE A 224 -8.89 -10.66 14.10
N LEU A 225 -8.65 -9.35 13.98
CA LEU A 225 -7.32 -8.78 13.84
C LEU A 225 -6.32 -9.25 14.91
N PRO A 226 -6.63 -9.31 16.21
CA PRO A 226 -5.69 -9.74 17.24
C PRO A 226 -5.27 -11.20 17.10
N THR A 227 -6.15 -12.07 16.62
CA THR A 227 -5.91 -13.52 16.57
C THR A 227 -5.48 -14.03 15.19
N ALA A 228 -5.80 -13.28 14.12
CA ALA A 228 -5.46 -13.65 12.75
C ALA A 228 -3.95 -13.86 12.57
N ARG A 229 -3.55 -14.99 11.99
CA ARG A 229 -2.14 -15.39 11.77
C ARG A 229 -1.68 -15.18 10.34
N SER A 230 -2.60 -15.28 9.40
CA SER A 230 -2.32 -15.05 8.00
C SER A 230 -2.12 -13.56 7.70
N ARG A 231 -1.04 -13.21 6.97
CA ARG A 231 -0.81 -11.84 6.52
C ARG A 231 -2.00 -11.29 5.72
N THR A 232 -2.62 -12.14 4.87
CA THR A 232 -3.79 -11.77 4.07
C THR A 232 -4.97 -11.37 4.95
N SER A 233 -5.29 -12.16 5.97
CA SER A 233 -6.38 -11.86 6.91
C SER A 233 -6.11 -10.58 7.69
N VAL A 234 -4.89 -10.44 8.22
CA VAL A 234 -4.49 -9.22 8.95
C VAL A 234 -4.57 -7.98 8.05
N ALA A 235 -4.08 -8.08 6.81
CA ALA A 235 -4.16 -6.96 5.85
C ALA A 235 -5.61 -6.60 5.49
N ARG A 236 -6.50 -7.59 5.35
CA ARG A 236 -7.93 -7.37 5.08
C ARG A 236 -8.63 -6.72 6.27
N HIS A 237 -8.37 -7.18 7.50
CA HIS A 237 -8.89 -6.54 8.71
C HIS A 237 -8.38 -5.10 8.88
N ALA A 238 -7.09 -4.87 8.64
CA ALA A 238 -6.51 -3.54 8.68
C ALA A 238 -7.16 -2.58 7.66
N ARG A 239 -7.48 -3.07 6.47
CA ARG A 239 -8.19 -2.28 5.44
C ARG A 239 -9.60 -1.86 5.85
N LEU A 240 -10.30 -2.64 6.68
CA LEU A 240 -11.63 -2.27 7.20
C LEU A 240 -11.59 -0.97 8.03
N VAL A 241 -10.46 -0.67 8.65
CA VAL A 241 -10.23 0.58 9.39
C VAL A 241 -9.41 1.62 8.58
N GLY A 242 -9.27 1.40 7.26
CA GLY A 242 -8.54 2.31 6.37
C GLY A 242 -7.01 2.21 6.44
N TYR A 243 -6.46 1.24 7.18
CA TYR A 243 -5.02 1.02 7.27
C TYR A 243 -4.53 0.11 6.13
N ARG A 244 -3.55 0.61 5.37
CA ARG A 244 -2.87 -0.19 4.34
C ARG A 244 -1.49 -0.59 4.86
N PRO A 245 -1.27 -1.87 5.20
CA PRO A 245 0.03 -2.34 5.62
C PRO A 245 1.09 -2.12 4.54
N GLY A 246 2.30 -1.76 4.94
CA GLY A 246 3.43 -1.70 4.03
C GLY A 246 3.77 -3.11 3.51
N GLU A 247 3.77 -3.27 2.20
CA GLU A 247 4.07 -4.58 1.55
C GLU A 247 5.52 -4.70 1.11
N GLY A 248 6.38 -3.79 1.60
CA GLY A 248 7.78 -3.71 1.21
C GLY A 248 8.01 -2.79 0.02
N VAL A 249 9.25 -2.37 -0.16
CA VAL A 249 9.70 -1.49 -1.24
C VAL A 249 11.06 -1.97 -1.74
N SER A 250 11.28 -1.91 -3.05
CA SER A 250 12.58 -2.15 -3.66
C SER A 250 13.51 -0.96 -3.43
N ALA A 251 14.77 -1.23 -3.10
CA ALA A 251 15.77 -0.18 -2.93
C ALA A 251 16.06 0.51 -4.26
N ARG A 252 16.45 1.79 -4.17
CA ARG A 252 16.79 2.62 -5.32
C ARG A 252 18.14 3.28 -5.14
N CYS A 253 18.92 3.40 -6.21
CA CYS A 253 20.21 4.09 -6.20
C CYS A 253 20.43 4.90 -7.47
N PHE A 254 21.39 5.83 -7.40
CA PHE A 254 21.99 6.45 -8.58
C PHE A 254 23.14 5.58 -9.08
N VAL A 255 23.20 5.39 -10.38
CA VAL A 255 24.27 4.63 -11.04
C VAL A 255 25.02 5.53 -12.02
N GLN A 256 26.32 5.55 -11.87
CA GLN A 256 27.26 6.23 -12.73
C GLN A 256 27.84 5.23 -13.73
N PHE A 257 27.84 5.61 -15.00
CA PHE A 257 28.61 4.94 -16.06
C PHE A 257 29.83 5.77 -16.39
N GLY A 258 30.97 5.11 -16.42
CA GLY A 258 32.24 5.73 -16.74
C GLY A 258 32.97 4.95 -17.86
N PHE A 259 33.98 5.59 -18.46
CA PHE A 259 34.79 4.97 -19.50
C PHE A 259 36.26 5.04 -19.12
N THR A 260 36.98 3.95 -19.30
CA THR A 260 38.42 3.92 -19.11
C THR A 260 39.11 4.58 -20.34
N PRO A 261 40.10 5.48 -20.12
CA PRO A 261 40.87 6.05 -21.20
C PRO A 261 41.48 4.98 -22.09
N GLY A 262 41.36 5.11 -23.41
CA GLY A 262 41.86 4.16 -24.41
C GLY A 262 40.87 3.05 -24.80
N GLY A 263 39.69 3.00 -24.21
CA GLY A 263 38.61 2.14 -24.68
C GLY A 263 37.84 2.71 -25.87
N VAL A 264 36.95 1.91 -26.46
CA VAL A 264 36.00 2.39 -27.47
C VAL A 264 35.05 3.36 -26.80
N GLN A 265 35.02 4.62 -27.22
CA GLN A 265 34.15 5.64 -26.70
C GLN A 265 32.77 5.55 -27.37
N PRO A 266 31.72 5.28 -26.63
CA PRO A 266 30.38 5.05 -27.18
C PRO A 266 29.56 6.34 -27.28
N ASP A 267 30.14 7.39 -27.85
CA ASP A 267 29.48 8.69 -28.00
C ASP A 267 28.12 8.53 -28.70
N GLY A 268 27.07 8.88 -27.97
CA GLY A 268 25.70 8.77 -28.44
C GLY A 268 25.02 7.41 -28.24
N MET A 269 25.73 6.41 -27.72
CA MET A 269 25.12 5.11 -27.39
C MET A 269 23.98 5.26 -26.37
N VAL A 270 22.88 4.58 -26.62
CA VAL A 270 21.73 4.55 -25.69
C VAL A 270 21.73 3.23 -24.93
N LEU A 271 21.87 3.31 -23.61
CA LEU A 271 21.53 2.22 -22.72
C LEU A 271 20.00 2.18 -22.57
N ALA A 272 19.43 1.03 -22.78
CA ALA A 272 17.99 0.84 -22.63
C ALA A 272 17.56 0.95 -21.14
N ALA A 273 16.31 1.29 -20.91
CA ALA A 273 15.69 1.05 -19.61
C ALA A 273 15.71 -0.46 -19.29
N SER A 274 15.66 -0.80 -18.02
CA SER A 274 15.77 -2.19 -17.54
C SER A 274 17.08 -2.89 -17.91
N THR A 275 18.18 -2.13 -18.13
CA THR A 275 19.53 -2.71 -18.27
C THR A 275 19.94 -3.30 -16.93
N PRO A 276 20.25 -4.62 -16.83
CA PRO A 276 20.64 -5.24 -15.58
C PRO A 276 22.04 -4.81 -15.14
N LEU A 277 22.17 -4.55 -13.83
CA LEU A 277 23.38 -4.12 -13.17
C LEU A 277 23.62 -5.06 -11.97
N LEU A 278 24.84 -5.52 -11.84
CA LEU A 278 25.22 -6.53 -10.86
C LEU A 278 26.21 -5.98 -9.86
N LEU A 279 26.19 -6.53 -8.66
CA LEU A 279 27.22 -6.29 -7.68
C LEU A 279 28.57 -6.72 -8.24
N ARG A 280 29.62 -6.08 -7.73
CA ARG A 280 31.00 -6.47 -8.06
C ARG A 280 31.21 -7.94 -7.72
N GLN A 281 31.71 -8.73 -8.68
CA GLN A 281 31.95 -10.16 -8.54
C GLN A 281 33.46 -10.41 -8.59
N ASP A 282 33.95 -11.24 -7.68
CA ASP A 282 35.33 -11.67 -7.69
C ASP A 282 35.62 -12.49 -8.95
N GLY A 283 36.75 -12.20 -9.58
CA GLY A 283 37.19 -12.91 -10.81
C GLY A 283 36.59 -12.40 -12.13
N LEU A 284 35.68 -11.42 -12.09
CA LEU A 284 35.21 -10.73 -13.28
C LEU A 284 35.86 -9.36 -13.43
N ASP A 285 36.26 -9.02 -14.67
CA ASP A 285 36.82 -7.70 -14.96
C ASP A 285 35.71 -6.61 -14.91
N PRO A 286 35.76 -5.64 -14.00
CA PRO A 286 34.74 -4.61 -13.90
C PRO A 286 34.71 -3.66 -15.11
N LYS A 287 35.70 -3.71 -16.00
CA LYS A 287 35.79 -2.91 -17.22
C LYS A 287 35.18 -3.60 -18.44
N ARG A 288 34.67 -4.79 -18.28
CA ARG A 288 34.01 -5.56 -19.34
C ARG A 288 32.56 -5.84 -18.98
N PRO A 289 31.60 -5.31 -19.75
CA PRO A 289 30.22 -5.68 -19.64
C PRO A 289 30.03 -7.19 -19.88
N ILE A 290 29.01 -7.74 -19.25
CA ILE A 290 28.65 -9.15 -19.37
C ILE A 290 27.65 -9.30 -20.51
N ALA A 291 27.83 -10.31 -21.37
CA ALA A 291 26.88 -10.60 -22.44
C ALA A 291 25.54 -11.08 -21.86
N ALA A 292 24.43 -10.54 -22.34
CA ALA A 292 23.09 -10.95 -21.93
C ALA A 292 22.81 -12.43 -22.11
N SER A 293 23.47 -13.08 -23.12
CA SER A 293 23.37 -14.51 -23.35
C SER A 293 24.17 -15.37 -22.38
N ALA A 294 25.17 -14.80 -21.72
CA ALA A 294 26.10 -15.54 -20.87
C ALA A 294 25.85 -15.34 -19.36
N TRP A 295 25.07 -14.31 -18.99
CA TRP A 295 24.96 -13.96 -17.60
C TRP A 295 24.15 -14.94 -16.73
N PRO A 296 23.06 -15.61 -17.21
CA PRO A 296 22.33 -16.57 -16.41
C PRO A 296 23.18 -17.73 -15.90
N ASP A 297 24.18 -18.15 -16.72
CA ASP A 297 25.05 -19.31 -16.43
C ASP A 297 26.29 -18.92 -15.61
N ARG A 298 26.67 -17.65 -15.60
CA ARG A 298 27.92 -17.17 -14.99
C ARG A 298 27.76 -16.61 -13.59
N ILE A 299 26.52 -16.32 -13.17
CA ILE A 299 26.29 -15.58 -11.94
C ILE A 299 25.44 -16.41 -10.97
N PRO A 300 25.87 -16.53 -9.69
CA PRO A 300 25.10 -17.24 -8.69
C PRO A 300 23.67 -16.68 -8.55
N ASN A 301 22.69 -17.57 -8.42
CA ASN A 301 21.28 -17.21 -8.25
C ASN A 301 20.97 -16.29 -7.04
N ALA A 302 21.95 -16.11 -6.15
CA ALA A 302 21.85 -15.23 -4.97
C ALA A 302 22.37 -13.80 -5.21
N THR A 303 22.83 -13.46 -6.41
CA THR A 303 23.36 -12.12 -6.69
C THR A 303 22.23 -11.10 -6.80
N LEU A 304 22.39 -9.98 -6.08
CA LEU A 304 21.45 -8.87 -6.19
C LEU A 304 21.60 -8.20 -7.55
N VAL A 305 20.47 -7.95 -8.19
CA VAL A 305 20.38 -7.31 -9.50
C VAL A 305 19.67 -5.98 -9.35
N PHE A 306 20.19 -4.95 -9.98
CA PHE A 306 19.52 -3.67 -10.15
C PHE A 306 19.21 -3.46 -11.63
N GLU A 307 18.21 -2.68 -11.95
CA GLU A 307 17.91 -2.34 -13.33
C GLU A 307 17.70 -0.83 -13.48
N THR A 308 18.19 -0.29 -14.58
CA THR A 308 17.99 1.13 -14.91
C THR A 308 16.51 1.42 -15.10
N VAL A 309 16.01 2.51 -14.48
CA VAL A 309 14.59 2.91 -14.55
C VAL A 309 14.26 3.59 -15.87
N ALA A 310 15.24 4.30 -16.45
CA ALA A 310 15.08 5.07 -17.69
C ALA A 310 16.25 4.79 -18.66
N PRO A 311 16.07 5.03 -19.95
CA PRO A 311 17.17 4.97 -20.89
C PRO A 311 18.17 6.08 -20.63
N LEU A 312 19.46 5.83 -20.86
CA LEU A 312 20.55 6.80 -20.73
C LEU A 312 21.38 6.86 -22.00
N ARG A 313 21.55 8.06 -22.56
CA ARG A 313 22.49 8.30 -23.65
C ARG A 313 23.86 8.64 -23.09
N LEU A 314 24.87 7.84 -23.41
CA LEU A 314 26.24 7.97 -22.92
C LEU A 314 27.08 8.90 -23.78
N TRP A 315 27.86 9.74 -23.12
CA TRP A 315 28.80 10.65 -23.76
C TRP A 315 30.14 10.65 -23.01
N ALA A 316 31.25 10.48 -23.72
CA ALA A 316 32.56 10.40 -23.08
C ALA A 316 32.93 11.67 -22.28
N TRP A 317 32.61 12.84 -22.80
CA TRP A 317 32.90 14.11 -22.13
C TRP A 317 32.16 14.27 -20.79
N ARG A 318 31.03 13.58 -20.61
CA ARG A 318 30.21 13.58 -19.37
C ARG A 318 30.82 12.74 -18.23
N ASN A 319 31.97 12.05 -18.49
CA ASN A 319 32.68 11.29 -17.45
C ASN A 319 33.37 12.16 -16.41
N ALA A 320 33.82 13.35 -16.82
CA ALA A 320 34.51 14.31 -15.96
C ALA A 320 34.31 15.70 -16.56
N ILE A 321 33.46 16.46 -15.95
CA ILE A 321 33.13 17.82 -16.33
C ILE A 321 33.81 18.75 -15.34
N GLY A 322 34.70 19.64 -15.82
CA GLY A 322 35.42 20.58 -15.00
C GLY A 322 34.51 21.74 -14.53
N PHE A 323 34.74 22.22 -13.33
CA PHE A 323 34.16 23.45 -12.87
C PHE A 323 34.94 24.66 -13.39
N HIS A 324 34.25 25.72 -13.72
CA HIS A 324 34.86 26.99 -14.01
C HIS A 324 34.90 27.86 -12.73
N THR A 325 36.10 28.26 -12.32
CA THR A 325 36.34 28.90 -11.02
C THR A 325 36.46 30.45 -11.12
N TRP A 326 36.24 31.02 -12.30
CA TRP A 326 36.31 32.47 -12.53
C TRP A 326 37.63 33.07 -12.09
N SER A 327 38.75 32.32 -12.30
CA SER A 327 40.11 32.69 -11.88
C SER A 327 40.34 32.70 -10.37
N ASP A 328 39.43 32.16 -9.59
CA ASP A 328 39.65 31.95 -8.13
C ASP A 328 40.34 30.60 -7.92
N ASP A 329 41.55 30.62 -7.41
CA ASP A 329 42.40 29.45 -7.19
C ASP A 329 42.16 28.78 -5.81
N ALA A 330 41.23 29.30 -5.04
CA ALA A 330 40.71 28.73 -3.79
C ALA A 330 39.18 28.57 -3.81
N CYS A 331 38.63 28.37 -4.99
CA CYS A 331 37.17 28.31 -5.23
C CYS A 331 36.50 27.10 -4.58
N ARG A 332 35.35 27.36 -3.98
CA ARG A 332 34.49 26.30 -3.42
C ARG A 332 33.02 26.55 -3.71
N LEU A 333 32.23 25.49 -3.76
CA LEU A 333 30.79 25.55 -3.62
C LEU A 333 30.44 25.40 -2.13
N ALA A 334 29.86 26.46 -1.57
CA ALA A 334 29.47 26.41 -0.17
C ALA A 334 28.32 25.43 0.08
N ARG A 335 28.22 24.92 1.28
CA ARG A 335 27.04 24.19 1.74
C ARG A 335 25.78 25.02 1.47
N GLY A 336 24.73 24.38 0.92
CA GLY A 336 23.52 25.08 0.50
C GLY A 336 23.56 25.61 -0.92
N ALA A 337 24.67 25.45 -1.66
CA ALA A 337 24.76 25.87 -3.05
C ALA A 337 23.72 25.16 -3.92
N THR A 338 23.09 25.93 -4.82
CA THR A 338 22.05 25.45 -5.76
C THR A 338 22.43 25.76 -7.22
N ALA A 339 23.61 26.20 -7.48
CA ALA A 339 24.11 26.53 -8.82
C ALA A 339 25.64 26.35 -8.92
N ALA A 340 26.15 26.15 -10.13
CA ALA A 340 27.58 26.13 -10.43
C ALA A 340 27.81 26.46 -11.91
N THR A 341 29.06 26.92 -12.24
CA THR A 341 29.49 27.09 -13.61
C THR A 341 30.38 25.92 -14.03
N LEU A 342 30.07 25.32 -15.17
CA LEU A 342 30.77 24.15 -15.70
C LEU A 342 31.41 24.47 -17.05
N ILE A 343 32.49 23.73 -17.38
CA ILE A 343 33.14 23.80 -18.68
C ILE A 343 32.39 22.86 -19.64
N ASP A 344 31.80 23.39 -20.70
CA ASP A 344 31.09 22.62 -21.70
C ASP A 344 32.03 22.12 -22.80
N LEU A 345 32.32 20.81 -22.78
CA LEU A 345 33.10 20.10 -23.79
C LEU A 345 32.21 19.31 -24.74
N SER A 346 30.94 19.61 -24.82
CA SER A 346 29.99 18.87 -25.66
C SER A 346 30.44 18.90 -27.13
N PRO A 347 30.59 17.75 -27.80
CA PRO A 347 31.03 17.67 -29.20
C PRO A 347 29.95 18.15 -30.16
N GLN A 348 28.70 18.13 -29.76
CA GLN A 348 27.52 18.52 -30.56
C GLN A 348 26.34 18.94 -29.66
N PRO A 349 25.37 19.69 -30.18
CA PRO A 349 24.26 20.19 -29.37
C PRO A 349 23.43 19.15 -28.62
N ASP A 350 23.31 17.95 -29.18
CA ASP A 350 22.59 16.83 -28.51
C ASP A 350 23.32 16.25 -27.31
N ALA A 351 24.65 16.41 -27.27
CA ALA A 351 25.50 15.97 -26.19
C ALA A 351 25.54 16.95 -25.01
N ALA A 352 25.10 18.19 -25.21
CA ALA A 352 25.09 19.24 -24.18
C ALA A 352 24.18 18.85 -23.00
N LEU A 353 24.46 19.38 -21.81
CA LEU A 353 23.63 19.24 -20.65
C LEU A 353 22.26 19.89 -20.90
N LYS A 354 21.21 19.30 -20.32
CA LYS A 354 19.82 19.77 -20.45
C LYS A 354 19.14 19.79 -19.08
N PRO A 355 18.13 20.65 -18.89
CA PRO A 355 17.25 20.53 -17.73
C PRO A 355 16.68 19.10 -17.64
N GLY A 356 16.66 18.52 -16.45
CA GLY A 356 16.29 17.13 -16.21
C GLY A 356 17.46 16.15 -16.13
N ASP A 357 18.68 16.50 -16.64
CA ASP A 357 19.85 15.65 -16.48
C ASP A 357 20.26 15.56 -15.01
N LEU A 358 20.73 14.37 -14.61
CA LEU A 358 21.34 14.15 -13.29
C LEU A 358 22.83 14.48 -13.35
N LEU A 359 23.33 15.17 -12.34
CA LEU A 359 24.72 15.53 -12.21
C LEU A 359 25.25 15.09 -10.84
N LEU A 360 26.32 14.29 -10.83
CA LEU A 360 27.06 13.96 -9.61
C LEU A 360 28.17 14.99 -9.42
N LEU A 361 28.16 15.64 -8.29
CA LEU A 361 29.24 16.53 -7.82
C LEU A 361 30.08 15.71 -6.83
N ARG A 362 31.39 15.67 -7.04
CA ARG A 362 32.26 14.83 -6.19
C ARG A 362 33.64 15.42 -5.98
N GLU A 363 34.20 15.15 -4.84
CA GLU A 363 35.62 15.34 -4.57
C GLU A 363 36.43 14.22 -5.23
N ILE A 364 37.45 14.56 -5.98
CA ILE A 364 38.35 13.62 -6.68
C ILE A 364 39.77 13.58 -6.09
N ARG A 365 40.13 14.60 -5.32
CA ARG A 365 41.41 14.69 -4.61
C ARG A 365 41.24 15.48 -3.32
N ALA A 366 41.95 15.04 -2.28
CA ALA A 366 41.95 15.77 -1.01
C ALA A 366 42.58 17.17 -1.19
N PRO A 367 41.91 18.24 -0.74
CA PRO A 367 42.40 19.60 -0.90
C PRO A 367 43.74 19.89 -0.21
N GLU A 368 44.02 19.15 0.88
CA GLU A 368 45.19 19.37 1.71
C GLU A 368 46.52 18.86 1.07
N ASN A 369 46.42 17.72 0.36
CA ASN A 369 47.62 17.04 -0.12
C ASN A 369 47.57 16.67 -1.64
N GLY A 370 46.43 16.88 -2.28
CA GLY A 370 46.21 16.58 -3.68
C GLY A 370 46.15 15.10 -4.07
N ARG A 371 46.13 14.19 -3.09
CA ARG A 371 46.10 12.76 -3.36
C ARG A 371 44.67 12.30 -3.63
N ALA A 372 44.48 11.54 -4.71
CA ALA A 372 43.18 10.96 -5.03
C ALA A 372 42.73 9.89 -4.04
N ALA A 373 43.67 9.17 -3.41
CA ALA A 373 43.37 8.16 -2.41
C ALA A 373 42.80 8.72 -1.10
N ASP A 374 43.04 9.98 -0.85
CA ASP A 374 42.63 10.67 0.38
C ASP A 374 41.37 11.55 0.14
N ALA A 375 40.82 11.53 -1.08
CA ALA A 375 39.55 12.20 -1.39
C ALA A 375 38.41 11.66 -0.52
N ALA A 376 37.59 12.55 0.04
CA ALA A 376 36.50 12.18 0.94
C ALA A 376 35.34 11.50 0.18
N PRO A 377 35.06 10.20 0.39
CA PRO A 377 33.94 9.51 -0.26
C PRO A 377 32.58 10.09 0.14
N ALA A 378 32.50 10.78 1.28
CA ALA A 378 31.29 11.45 1.77
C ALA A 378 30.97 12.74 0.96
N HIS A 379 31.97 13.32 0.27
CA HIS A 379 31.77 14.50 -0.56
C HIS A 379 31.33 14.11 -1.97
N ARG A 380 30.20 13.39 -2.06
CA ARG A 380 29.51 13.01 -3.27
C ARG A 380 28.04 13.39 -3.15
N HIS A 381 27.52 14.12 -4.11
CA HIS A 381 26.12 14.54 -4.10
C HIS A 381 25.53 14.54 -5.51
N VAL A 382 24.34 14.01 -5.67
CA VAL A 382 23.63 13.99 -6.96
C VAL A 382 22.55 15.07 -6.95
N VAL A 383 22.53 15.89 -7.99
CA VAL A 383 21.55 16.96 -8.19
C VAL A 383 20.84 16.73 -9.53
N ARG A 384 19.60 17.22 -9.64
CA ARG A 384 18.90 17.29 -10.92
C ARG A 384 18.88 18.71 -11.43
N LEU A 385 19.33 18.88 -12.67
CA LEU A 385 19.38 20.20 -13.31
C LEU A 385 17.97 20.72 -13.60
N THR A 386 17.66 21.90 -13.10
CA THR A 386 16.43 22.64 -13.40
C THR A 386 16.63 23.68 -14.47
N GLU A 387 17.83 24.27 -14.52
CA GLU A 387 18.18 25.30 -15.52
C GLU A 387 19.61 25.03 -16.04
N VAL A 388 19.80 25.26 -17.32
CA VAL A 388 21.10 25.17 -18.02
C VAL A 388 21.20 26.35 -18.98
N LYS A 389 22.17 27.25 -18.76
CA LYS A 389 22.32 28.47 -19.49
C LYS A 389 23.76 28.67 -19.96
N ALA A 390 23.96 28.87 -21.25
CA ALA A 390 25.28 29.20 -21.77
C ALA A 390 25.74 30.61 -21.28
N VAL A 391 26.98 30.68 -20.81
CA VAL A 391 27.62 31.90 -20.33
C VAL A 391 29.00 32.04 -20.94
N GLY A 392 29.59 33.22 -20.87
CA GLY A 392 30.95 33.49 -21.37
C GLY A 392 31.79 34.18 -20.33
N ASP A 393 33.06 33.85 -20.26
CA ASP A 393 34.06 34.55 -19.46
C ASP A 393 34.97 35.39 -20.39
N PRO A 394 34.94 36.72 -20.27
CA PRO A 394 35.82 37.58 -21.06
C PRO A 394 37.33 37.32 -20.86
N LEU A 395 37.70 36.79 -19.69
CA LEU A 395 39.08 36.44 -19.35
C LEU A 395 39.52 35.07 -19.87
N ALA A 396 38.57 34.26 -20.31
CA ALA A 396 38.81 32.92 -20.88
C ALA A 396 38.15 32.81 -22.27
N PRO A 397 38.55 33.65 -23.26
CA PRO A 397 37.93 33.65 -24.57
C PRO A 397 38.14 32.28 -25.27
N GLY A 398 37.09 31.67 -25.75
CA GLY A 398 37.13 30.38 -26.42
C GLY A 398 36.81 29.17 -25.55
N VAL A 399 36.63 29.32 -24.25
CA VAL A 399 36.08 28.27 -23.37
C VAL A 399 34.57 28.38 -23.39
N LYS A 400 33.91 27.31 -23.76
CA LYS A 400 32.43 27.23 -23.63
C LYS A 400 32.08 26.94 -22.19
N LEU A 401 31.25 27.79 -21.60
CA LEU A 401 30.83 27.68 -20.24
C LEU A 401 29.29 27.55 -20.15
N VAL A 402 28.83 26.84 -19.14
CA VAL A 402 27.41 26.65 -18.86
C VAL A 402 27.15 26.84 -17.36
N ASP A 403 26.27 27.77 -17.04
CA ASP A 403 25.70 27.85 -15.70
C ASP A 403 24.60 26.83 -15.57
N VAL A 404 24.67 26.04 -14.50
CA VAL A 404 23.67 25.05 -14.15
C VAL A 404 23.07 25.38 -12.79
N ALA A 405 21.76 25.16 -12.65
CA ALA A 405 21.05 25.32 -11.38
C ALA A 405 20.23 24.07 -11.07
N TRP A 406 19.97 23.86 -9.79
CA TRP A 406 19.15 22.78 -9.28
C TRP A 406 18.25 23.24 -8.13
N ALA A 407 17.28 22.40 -7.77
CA ALA A 407 16.30 22.73 -6.75
C ALA A 407 16.93 22.84 -5.34
N ALA A 408 16.29 23.59 -4.45
CA ALA A 408 16.74 23.76 -3.06
C ALA A 408 16.77 22.41 -2.29
N GLU A 409 15.95 21.45 -2.67
CA GLU A 409 15.95 20.10 -2.09
C GLU A 409 17.23 19.32 -2.43
N ASP A 410 17.89 19.67 -3.54
CA ASP A 410 19.17 19.09 -3.98
C ASP A 410 20.36 19.97 -3.59
N ALA A 411 20.16 21.01 -2.73
CA ALA A 411 21.24 21.87 -2.28
C ALA A 411 22.38 21.06 -1.65
N LEU A 412 23.62 21.47 -1.90
CA LEU A 412 24.81 20.77 -1.39
C LEU A 412 24.77 20.64 0.14
N PRO A 413 24.95 19.43 0.70
CA PRO A 413 24.93 19.22 2.14
C PRO A 413 26.29 19.51 2.82
N PHE A 414 27.33 19.82 2.06
CA PHE A 414 28.70 20.09 2.50
C PHE A 414 29.37 21.17 1.65
N ASP A 415 30.53 21.69 2.09
CA ASP A 415 31.38 22.53 1.27
C ASP A 415 32.17 21.67 0.28
N LEU A 416 32.08 21.91 -1.01
CA LEU A 416 32.84 21.22 -2.04
C LEU A 416 33.95 22.15 -2.54
N ILE A 417 35.20 21.82 -2.24
CA ILE A 417 36.36 22.57 -2.69
C ILE A 417 36.62 22.18 -4.12
N LEU A 418 36.53 23.19 -5.02
CA LEU A 418 36.73 22.98 -6.46
C LEU A 418 38.23 23.05 -6.82
N GLN A 419 38.90 24.03 -6.27
CA GLN A 419 40.34 24.23 -6.40
C GLN A 419 40.96 24.58 -5.06
N ALA A 420 42.17 24.11 -4.82
CA ALA A 420 42.93 24.43 -3.62
C ALA A 420 44.41 24.66 -3.98
N ARG A 421 45.08 25.43 -3.15
CA ARG A 421 46.54 25.52 -3.15
C ARG A 421 47.09 24.65 -2.04
N PRO A 422 48.00 23.72 -2.31
CA PRO A 422 48.65 22.95 -1.26
C PRO A 422 49.43 23.86 -0.31
N ASP A 423 49.49 23.52 0.96
CA ASP A 423 50.25 24.24 1.95
C ASP A 423 51.74 24.37 1.53
N GLY A 424 52.26 25.60 1.54
CA GLY A 424 53.62 25.89 1.17
C GLY A 424 53.87 26.14 -0.34
N ALA A 425 52.88 26.09 -1.17
CA ALA A 425 53.04 26.39 -2.61
C ALA A 425 53.10 27.91 -2.86
N THR A 426 54.22 28.37 -3.41
CA THR A 426 54.47 29.79 -3.73
C THR A 426 54.14 30.18 -5.20
N SER A 427 53.83 29.20 -6.05
CA SER A 427 53.56 29.41 -7.48
C SER A 427 52.09 29.15 -7.83
N ALA A 428 51.51 30.01 -8.69
CA ALA A 428 50.16 29.81 -9.26
C ALA A 428 50.04 28.51 -10.08
N ALA A 429 51.18 27.97 -10.55
CA ALA A 429 51.22 26.67 -11.27
C ALA A 429 50.94 25.44 -10.37
N ALA A 430 50.81 25.61 -9.05
CA ALA A 430 50.57 24.53 -8.08
C ALA A 430 49.08 24.40 -7.69
N THR A 431 48.14 25.04 -8.39
CA THR A 431 46.72 24.91 -8.10
C THR A 431 46.22 23.51 -8.43
N LEU A 432 45.56 22.85 -7.47
CA LEU A 432 45.01 21.50 -7.59
C LEU A 432 43.54 21.57 -7.91
N VAL A 433 43.09 20.81 -8.90
CA VAL A 433 41.67 20.57 -9.15
C VAL A 433 41.23 19.46 -8.18
N CYS A 434 40.33 19.78 -7.25
CA CYS A 434 39.92 18.90 -6.19
C CYS A 434 38.57 18.23 -6.44
N ALA A 435 37.72 18.81 -7.30
CA ALA A 435 36.39 18.30 -7.61
C ALA A 435 36.10 18.28 -9.11
N ASP A 436 35.26 17.37 -9.52
CA ASP A 436 34.66 17.30 -10.84
C ASP A 436 33.13 17.04 -10.76
N ALA A 437 32.47 17.14 -11.90
CA ALA A 437 31.09 16.73 -12.07
C ALA A 437 30.97 15.59 -13.10
N VAL A 438 29.98 14.74 -12.96
CA VAL A 438 29.71 13.61 -13.85
C VAL A 438 28.24 13.60 -14.23
N ALA A 439 27.93 13.43 -15.53
CA ALA A 439 26.54 13.46 -16.01
C ALA A 439 26.06 12.15 -16.69
N ASN A 440 26.89 11.11 -16.78
CA ASN A 440 26.45 9.79 -17.22
C ASN A 440 25.79 9.02 -16.04
N ILE A 441 24.67 9.55 -15.54
CA ILE A 441 24.00 9.05 -14.34
C ILE A 441 22.54 8.73 -14.63
N VAL A 442 22.07 7.62 -14.08
CA VAL A 442 20.69 7.18 -14.15
C VAL A 442 20.25 6.59 -12.81
N VAL A 443 18.97 6.59 -12.57
CA VAL A 443 18.34 5.90 -11.41
C VAL A 443 18.21 4.40 -11.74
N ALA A 444 18.49 3.56 -10.77
CA ALA A 444 18.27 2.11 -10.86
C ALA A 444 17.51 1.60 -9.62
N ASP A 445 16.64 0.64 -9.84
CA ASP A 445 15.86 -0.03 -8.80
C ASP A 445 16.37 -1.46 -8.59
N HIS A 446 16.35 -1.91 -7.33
CA HIS A 446 16.60 -3.30 -6.99
C HIS A 446 15.51 -4.21 -7.57
N GLY A 447 15.89 -5.26 -8.23
CA GLY A 447 15.05 -6.29 -8.82
C GLY A 447 15.45 -6.63 -10.23
N MET A 448 15.13 -7.86 -10.65
CA MET A 448 15.45 -8.43 -11.94
C MET A 448 14.17 -8.70 -12.73
N SER A 449 14.08 -8.19 -13.94
CA SER A 449 13.01 -8.49 -14.88
C SER A 449 13.20 -9.88 -15.49
N LEU A 450 12.17 -10.68 -15.43
CA LEU A 450 12.13 -11.97 -16.10
C LEU A 450 11.33 -11.86 -17.41
N PRO A 451 11.73 -12.59 -18.45
CA PRO A 451 10.93 -12.69 -19.67
C PRO A 451 9.56 -13.30 -19.34
N PRO A 452 8.54 -13.04 -20.16
CA PRO A 452 7.22 -13.64 -19.97
C PRO A 452 7.33 -15.17 -19.95
N VAL A 453 6.91 -15.76 -18.84
CA VAL A 453 6.87 -17.21 -18.67
C VAL A 453 5.42 -17.61 -18.56
N PRO A 454 4.95 -18.68 -19.22
CA PRO A 454 3.62 -19.22 -19.03
C PRO A 454 3.52 -19.88 -17.64
N ALA A 455 3.54 -19.05 -16.59
CA ALA A 455 3.71 -19.52 -15.22
C ALA A 455 2.37 -19.77 -14.51
N LEU A 456 1.25 -19.25 -15.00
CA LEU A 456 -0.05 -19.35 -14.33
C LEU A 456 -0.89 -20.52 -14.82
N GLY A 457 -0.50 -21.16 -15.92
CA GLY A 457 -1.27 -22.23 -16.52
C GLY A 457 -2.58 -21.78 -17.16
N LEU A 458 -3.43 -22.74 -17.45
CA LEU A 458 -4.80 -22.52 -17.93
C LEU A 458 -5.71 -22.28 -16.73
N MET A 459 -6.60 -21.30 -16.84
CA MET A 459 -7.71 -21.20 -15.91
C MET A 459 -8.57 -22.46 -16.03
N PRO A 460 -8.84 -23.22 -14.95
CA PRO A 460 -9.64 -24.41 -15.01
C PRO A 460 -11.00 -24.08 -15.64
N ALA A 461 -11.44 -24.89 -16.61
CA ALA A 461 -12.86 -24.98 -16.91
C ALA A 461 -13.56 -25.39 -15.63
N ALA A 462 -14.69 -24.74 -15.29
CA ALA A 462 -15.35 -24.86 -14.00
C ALA A 462 -15.35 -26.30 -13.46
N CYS A 463 -15.25 -26.46 -12.14
CA CYS A 463 -15.42 -27.74 -11.47
C CYS A 463 -16.80 -28.34 -11.81
N GLU A 464 -16.86 -29.23 -12.77
CA GLU A 464 -18.03 -30.04 -13.14
C GLU A 464 -18.44 -31.03 -12.02
N ALA A 465 -17.59 -31.24 -11.03
CA ALA A 465 -17.65 -32.39 -10.13
C ALA A 465 -18.71 -32.34 -9.01
N LEU A 466 -19.44 -31.23 -8.83
CA LEU A 466 -20.37 -31.11 -7.67
C LEU A 466 -21.74 -30.50 -8.00
N ARG A 467 -22.15 -30.44 -9.27
CA ARG A 467 -23.52 -30.03 -9.61
C ARG A 467 -24.34 -31.27 -9.99
N PRO A 468 -25.53 -31.47 -9.39
CA PRO A 468 -26.49 -32.43 -9.92
C PRO A 468 -26.77 -32.05 -11.39
N GLN A 469 -26.86 -33.05 -12.25
CA GLN A 469 -27.18 -32.89 -13.67
C GLN A 469 -28.55 -32.25 -13.80
N LEU A 470 -28.56 -30.93 -14.00
CA LEU A 470 -29.74 -30.21 -14.41
C LEU A 470 -29.85 -30.27 -15.91
N ASP A 471 -31.00 -30.54 -16.42
CA ASP A 471 -31.31 -30.59 -17.85
C ASP A 471 -32.13 -29.33 -18.22
N PRO A 472 -31.65 -28.37 -19.00
CA PRO A 472 -30.34 -28.34 -19.68
C PRO A 472 -29.18 -27.98 -18.75
N PRO A 473 -27.92 -28.39 -19.07
CA PRO A 473 -26.77 -28.07 -18.25
C PRO A 473 -26.57 -26.54 -18.19
N ALA A 474 -26.55 -25.99 -16.99
CA ALA A 474 -26.21 -24.58 -16.81
C ALA A 474 -24.78 -24.33 -17.32
N PRO A 475 -24.53 -23.17 -17.98
CA PRO A 475 -23.17 -22.84 -18.41
C PRO A 475 -22.22 -22.89 -17.24
N PRO A 476 -20.99 -23.42 -17.43
CA PRO A 476 -20.04 -23.59 -16.36
C PRO A 476 -19.72 -22.22 -15.72
N ALA A 477 -20.06 -22.04 -14.46
CA ALA A 477 -19.65 -20.86 -13.71
C ALA A 477 -18.21 -21.03 -13.30
N ALA A 478 -17.36 -20.08 -13.68
CA ALA A 478 -15.99 -20.02 -13.22
C ALA A 478 -15.96 -19.80 -11.70
N GLY A 479 -15.40 -20.75 -10.96
CA GLY A 479 -15.09 -20.54 -9.55
C GLY A 479 -13.98 -19.46 -9.38
N PRO A 480 -13.79 -18.88 -8.19
CA PRO A 480 -12.71 -17.92 -7.94
C PRO A 480 -11.36 -18.59 -8.18
N TRP A 481 -10.70 -18.21 -9.26
CA TRP A 481 -9.37 -18.70 -9.59
C TRP A 481 -8.29 -17.83 -8.93
N ARG A 482 -7.43 -18.42 -8.11
CA ARG A 482 -6.35 -17.77 -7.39
C ARG A 482 -5.03 -18.47 -7.66
N PRO A 483 -4.38 -18.17 -8.79
CA PRO A 483 -3.09 -18.78 -9.10
C PRO A 483 -2.01 -18.31 -8.14
N VAL A 484 -1.09 -19.21 -7.85
CA VAL A 484 0.06 -18.98 -6.96
C VAL A 484 1.32 -18.88 -7.80
N LEU A 485 2.14 -17.87 -7.53
CA LEU A 485 3.48 -17.76 -8.10
C LEU A 485 4.47 -18.53 -7.22
N ASP A 486 5.37 -19.26 -7.86
CA ASP A 486 6.44 -19.97 -7.15
C ASP A 486 7.49 -19.03 -6.52
N ARG A 487 7.46 -17.75 -6.90
CA ARG A 487 8.35 -16.71 -6.37
C ARG A 487 7.68 -15.89 -5.28
N ARG A 488 8.50 -15.48 -4.28
CA ARG A 488 8.04 -14.73 -3.10
C ARG A 488 8.50 -13.29 -3.08
N ASP A 489 9.52 -12.95 -3.85
CA ASP A 489 10.29 -11.71 -3.83
C ASP A 489 9.85 -10.71 -4.92
N VAL A 490 8.56 -10.58 -5.15
CA VAL A 490 8.02 -9.63 -6.15
C VAL A 490 8.49 -8.22 -5.84
N ALA A 491 9.15 -7.60 -6.81
CA ALA A 491 9.61 -6.22 -6.68
C ALA A 491 8.42 -5.27 -6.54
N ARG A 492 8.57 -4.30 -5.65
CA ARG A 492 7.57 -3.24 -5.42
C ARG A 492 8.24 -1.91 -5.66
N VAL A 493 7.80 -1.24 -6.69
CA VAL A 493 8.42 -0.01 -7.17
C VAL A 493 7.37 1.10 -7.31
N LEU A 494 7.84 2.33 -7.35
CA LEU A 494 6.98 3.44 -7.73
C LEU A 494 6.52 3.24 -9.19
N PRO A 495 5.23 3.40 -9.48
CA PRO A 495 4.66 3.05 -10.79
C PRO A 495 5.17 3.92 -11.93
N GLN A 496 5.70 5.12 -11.63
CA GLN A 496 6.21 6.06 -12.63
C GLN A 496 7.53 6.67 -12.18
N HIS A 497 8.47 6.79 -13.12
CA HIS A 497 9.67 7.59 -12.97
C HIS A 497 9.33 9.02 -13.40
N ASP A 498 9.29 9.93 -12.44
CA ASP A 498 9.09 11.35 -12.74
C ASP A 498 10.45 12.03 -12.91
N ALA A 499 10.79 12.35 -14.15
CA ALA A 499 12.06 13.00 -14.51
C ALA A 499 12.11 14.48 -14.06
N THR A 500 11.03 15.04 -13.52
CA THR A 500 10.98 16.44 -13.06
C THR A 500 11.30 16.59 -11.58
N LEU A 501 11.17 15.51 -10.80
CA LEU A 501 11.42 15.55 -9.36
C LEU A 501 12.91 15.75 -9.05
N PRO A 502 13.27 16.54 -8.01
CA PRO A 502 14.61 16.64 -7.48
C PRO A 502 15.27 15.28 -7.22
N ALA A 503 16.60 15.21 -7.33
CA ALA A 503 17.35 13.96 -7.11
C ALA A 503 17.11 13.39 -5.71
N ALA A 504 17.04 14.21 -4.69
CA ALA A 504 16.76 13.80 -3.32
C ALA A 504 15.41 13.07 -3.18
N ARG A 505 14.39 13.53 -3.91
CA ARG A 505 13.06 12.89 -3.92
C ARG A 505 13.01 11.60 -4.75
N GLN A 506 13.92 11.40 -5.69
CA GLN A 506 13.99 10.17 -6.49
C GLN A 506 14.31 8.93 -5.65
N LEU A 507 15.07 9.11 -4.57
CA LEU A 507 15.42 8.03 -3.64
C LEU A 507 14.39 7.88 -2.50
N ALA A 508 13.46 8.83 -2.33
CA ALA A 508 12.41 8.75 -1.34
C ALA A 508 11.25 7.92 -1.91
N ALA A 509 10.91 6.80 -1.27
CA ALA A 509 9.74 6.00 -1.64
C ALA A 509 8.65 6.16 -0.57
N ASP A 510 7.45 6.58 -0.98
CA ASP A 510 6.26 6.42 -0.17
C ASP A 510 5.79 4.97 -0.29
N ALA A 511 5.91 4.22 0.80
CA ALA A 511 5.50 2.82 0.85
C ALA A 511 4.01 2.61 0.52
N ALA A 512 3.17 3.64 0.69
CA ALA A 512 1.74 3.59 0.36
C ALA A 512 1.46 3.69 -1.14
N GLY A 513 2.37 4.29 -1.92
CA GLY A 513 2.23 4.51 -3.36
C GLY A 513 2.88 3.44 -4.24
N VAL A 514 3.61 2.48 -3.66
CA VAL A 514 4.29 1.45 -4.45
C VAL A 514 3.33 0.34 -4.89
N LEU A 515 3.54 -0.15 -6.10
CA LEU A 515 2.78 -1.26 -6.67
C LEU A 515 3.70 -2.44 -7.00
N PRO A 516 3.17 -3.68 -7.00
CA PRO A 516 3.91 -4.84 -7.50
C PRO A 516 4.30 -4.64 -8.96
N ALA A 517 5.58 -4.82 -9.28
CA ALA A 517 6.10 -4.72 -10.63
C ALA A 517 5.79 -6.01 -11.42
N LEU A 518 4.51 -6.35 -11.50
CA LEU A 518 3.98 -7.50 -12.24
C LEU A 518 2.97 -7.05 -13.28
N ALA A 519 3.01 -7.70 -14.43
CA ALA A 519 1.99 -7.67 -15.44
C ALA A 519 1.61 -9.09 -15.82
N ILE A 520 0.35 -9.32 -16.09
CA ILE A 520 -0.15 -10.59 -16.57
C ILE A 520 -0.62 -10.39 -18.01
N LEU A 521 -0.20 -11.26 -18.87
CA LEU A 521 -0.51 -11.21 -20.30
C LEU A 521 -1.47 -12.36 -20.62
N ASP A 522 -2.60 -12.06 -21.22
CA ASP A 522 -3.42 -13.02 -21.94
C ASP A 522 -3.16 -12.90 -23.46
N ALA A 523 -3.86 -13.68 -24.26
CA ALA A 523 -3.66 -13.70 -25.72
C ALA A 523 -3.94 -12.34 -26.40
N PHE A 524 -4.65 -11.43 -25.77
CA PHE A 524 -5.18 -10.21 -26.38
C PHE A 524 -4.83 -8.93 -25.61
N SER A 525 -4.41 -9.05 -24.34
CA SER A 525 -4.32 -7.88 -23.46
C SER A 525 -3.34 -8.08 -22.29
N GLN A 526 -3.04 -6.96 -21.66
CA GLN A 526 -2.23 -6.90 -20.44
C GLN A 526 -3.10 -6.53 -19.25
N TRP A 527 -2.99 -7.33 -18.18
CA TRP A 527 -3.60 -7.07 -16.88
C TRP A 527 -2.60 -6.35 -15.99
N LYS A 528 -3.06 -5.36 -15.23
CA LYS A 528 -2.21 -4.50 -14.41
C LYS A 528 -2.42 -4.78 -12.92
N ALA A 529 -1.33 -4.78 -12.17
CA ALA A 529 -1.39 -4.85 -10.72
C ALA A 529 -2.07 -3.60 -10.14
N ARG A 530 -2.96 -3.82 -9.17
CA ARG A 530 -3.69 -2.77 -8.43
C ARG A 530 -3.45 -2.95 -6.94
N ALA A 531 -3.60 -1.88 -6.17
CA ALA A 531 -3.57 -1.96 -4.72
C ALA A 531 -4.81 -2.66 -4.15
N ASP A 532 -5.97 -2.38 -4.73
CA ASP A 532 -7.25 -3.06 -4.51
C ASP A 532 -8.12 -2.94 -5.78
N LEU A 533 -9.26 -3.61 -5.79
CA LEU A 533 -10.21 -3.60 -6.91
C LEU A 533 -11.48 -2.80 -6.60
N LEU A 534 -11.57 -2.11 -5.46
CA LEU A 534 -12.81 -1.42 -5.04
C LEU A 534 -13.23 -0.30 -5.99
N ALA A 535 -12.25 0.37 -6.62
CA ALA A 535 -12.49 1.43 -7.59
C ALA A 535 -12.56 0.93 -9.05
N SER A 536 -12.43 -0.39 -9.26
CA SER A 536 -12.47 -1.00 -10.60
C SER A 536 -13.91 -1.28 -11.01
N ASP A 537 -14.23 -1.04 -12.28
CA ASP A 537 -15.47 -1.49 -12.88
C ASP A 537 -15.37 -2.93 -13.42
N GLY A 538 -16.49 -3.53 -13.83
CA GLY A 538 -16.55 -4.92 -14.28
C GLY A 538 -15.72 -5.23 -15.54
N PHE A 539 -15.20 -4.23 -16.25
CA PHE A 539 -14.38 -4.38 -17.46
C PHE A 539 -12.90 -4.13 -17.24
N ASP A 540 -12.53 -3.60 -16.08
CA ASP A 540 -11.14 -3.30 -15.73
C ASP A 540 -10.31 -4.57 -15.60
N ARG A 541 -9.24 -4.68 -16.41
CA ARG A 541 -8.26 -5.78 -16.34
C ARG A 541 -7.23 -5.50 -15.25
N GLY A 542 -7.66 -5.69 -14.02
CA GLY A 542 -6.86 -5.52 -12.82
C GLY A 542 -6.71 -6.81 -12.03
N PHE A 543 -5.62 -6.92 -11.27
CA PHE A 543 -5.43 -7.96 -10.27
C PHE A 543 -4.71 -7.42 -9.04
N VAL A 544 -4.89 -8.09 -7.92
CA VAL A 544 -4.22 -7.79 -6.65
C VAL A 544 -3.24 -8.90 -6.31
N VAL A 545 -2.07 -8.51 -5.82
CA VAL A 545 -1.05 -9.42 -5.30
C VAL A 545 -1.24 -9.56 -3.80
N GLU A 546 -1.58 -10.75 -3.34
CA GLU A 546 -1.78 -11.07 -1.93
C GLU A 546 -0.69 -12.05 -1.44
N ALA A 547 -0.29 -11.91 -0.18
CA ALA A 547 0.64 -12.85 0.43
C ALA A 547 -0.14 -14.05 0.99
N GLY A 548 -0.09 -15.16 0.32
CA GLY A 548 -0.70 -16.42 0.73
C GLY A 548 0.02 -17.12 1.89
N ILE A 549 -0.42 -18.33 2.20
CA ILE A 549 0.16 -19.16 3.27
C ILE A 549 1.63 -19.45 2.99
N GLY A 550 2.49 -19.25 3.99
CA GLY A 550 3.92 -19.48 3.87
C GLY A 550 4.65 -18.42 3.02
N GLY A 551 4.06 -17.25 2.81
CA GLY A 551 4.65 -16.15 2.05
C GLY A 551 4.61 -16.36 0.53
N ARG A 552 3.84 -17.32 0.03
CA ARG A 552 3.59 -17.48 -1.40
C ARG A 552 2.83 -16.28 -1.93
N VAL A 553 3.07 -15.92 -3.17
CA VAL A 553 2.36 -14.84 -3.84
C VAL A 553 1.14 -15.40 -4.53
N GLU A 554 -0.04 -14.98 -4.11
CA GLU A 554 -1.33 -15.32 -4.71
C GLU A 554 -1.84 -14.13 -5.52
N LEU A 555 -2.43 -14.42 -6.68
CA LEU A 555 -3.05 -13.40 -7.52
C LEU A 555 -4.56 -13.50 -7.40
N ARG A 556 -5.21 -12.36 -7.11
CA ARG A 556 -6.66 -12.26 -7.05
C ARG A 556 -7.15 -11.36 -8.16
N PHE A 557 -7.98 -11.92 -9.02
CA PHE A 557 -8.67 -11.21 -10.10
C PHE A 557 -10.01 -10.63 -9.64
N GLY A 558 -10.65 -9.88 -10.52
CA GLY A 558 -12.00 -9.37 -10.31
C GLY A 558 -13.09 -10.44 -10.37
N ASP A 559 -14.32 -10.01 -10.17
CA ASP A 559 -15.54 -10.81 -10.08
C ASP A 559 -16.64 -10.32 -11.05
N ASP A 560 -16.26 -9.58 -12.09
CA ASP A 560 -17.13 -8.91 -13.06
C ASP A 560 -17.97 -7.74 -12.48
N ILE A 561 -17.78 -7.43 -11.21
CA ILE A 561 -18.34 -6.25 -10.54
C ILE A 561 -17.19 -5.30 -10.18
N HIS A 562 -16.20 -5.82 -9.47
CA HIS A 562 -14.99 -5.12 -9.08
C HIS A 562 -13.78 -5.68 -9.85
N GLY A 563 -13.67 -5.28 -11.10
CA GLY A 563 -12.70 -5.80 -12.05
C GLY A 563 -13.18 -7.02 -12.82
N LEU A 564 -12.66 -7.18 -14.02
CA LEU A 564 -12.99 -8.29 -14.91
C LEU A 564 -12.55 -9.63 -14.32
N ALA A 565 -13.41 -10.65 -14.40
CA ALA A 565 -13.03 -12.02 -14.09
C ALA A 565 -12.35 -12.67 -15.31
N PRO A 566 -11.30 -13.48 -15.09
CA PRO A 566 -10.69 -14.24 -16.19
C PRO A 566 -11.70 -15.24 -16.81
N SER A 567 -11.73 -15.32 -18.12
CA SER A 567 -12.61 -16.28 -18.82
C SER A 567 -12.09 -17.73 -18.63
N PRO A 568 -12.96 -18.71 -18.44
CA PRO A 568 -12.57 -20.13 -18.37
C PRO A 568 -11.76 -20.55 -19.62
N GLY A 569 -10.69 -21.33 -19.39
CA GLY A 569 -9.80 -21.78 -20.47
C GLY A 569 -8.80 -20.74 -20.98
N SER A 570 -8.77 -19.52 -20.43
CA SER A 570 -7.75 -18.53 -20.76
C SER A 570 -6.36 -18.95 -20.28
N SER A 571 -5.34 -18.70 -21.12
CA SER A 571 -3.94 -18.91 -20.77
C SER A 571 -3.29 -17.58 -20.38
N PHE A 572 -2.50 -17.60 -19.32
CA PHE A 572 -1.84 -16.43 -18.81
C PHE A 572 -0.34 -16.62 -18.66
N ALA A 573 0.42 -15.62 -19.08
CA ALA A 573 1.84 -15.50 -18.84
C ALA A 573 2.12 -14.37 -17.85
N VAL A 574 3.12 -14.56 -16.98
CA VAL A 574 3.56 -13.53 -16.02
C VAL A 574 4.81 -12.86 -16.54
N GLN A 575 4.79 -11.55 -16.60
CA GLN A 575 5.95 -10.71 -16.78
C GLN A 575 6.16 -9.88 -15.54
N GLY A 576 7.35 -9.87 -14.95
CA GLY A 576 7.56 -9.14 -13.74
C GLY A 576 9.01 -8.99 -13.32
N ARG A 577 9.20 -8.12 -12.33
CA ARG A 577 10.48 -7.92 -11.66
C ARG A 577 10.44 -8.59 -10.28
N PHE A 578 11.57 -9.18 -9.93
CA PHE A 578 11.75 -9.92 -8.68
C PHE A 578 13.01 -9.43 -7.97
N GLY A 579 12.90 -9.22 -6.68
CA GLY A 579 13.89 -8.63 -5.80
C GLY A 579 13.34 -7.38 -5.10
N SER A 580 13.21 -7.43 -3.78
CA SER A 580 12.70 -6.31 -2.97
C SER A 580 13.26 -6.38 -1.56
N GLY A 581 12.89 -5.43 -0.73
CA GLY A 581 13.22 -5.42 0.69
C GLY A 581 14.58 -4.82 1.02
N LEU A 582 14.96 -4.99 2.29
CA LEU A 582 16.18 -4.44 2.89
C LEU A 582 17.47 -4.93 2.21
N ALA A 583 17.45 -6.11 1.60
CA ALA A 583 18.62 -6.67 0.93
C ALA A 583 19.17 -5.75 -0.18
N GLY A 584 18.30 -4.96 -0.81
CA GLY A 584 18.70 -3.99 -1.83
C GLY A 584 19.40 -2.73 -1.30
N ASN A 585 19.45 -2.47 -0.01
CA ASN A 585 20.15 -1.31 0.56
C ASN A 585 21.66 -1.53 0.59
N ILE A 586 22.28 -1.59 -0.57
CA ILE A 586 23.74 -1.79 -0.74
C ILE A 586 24.51 -0.50 -0.43
N GLY A 587 25.76 -0.65 0.00
CA GLY A 587 26.69 0.48 0.20
C GLY A 587 27.06 1.18 -1.09
N SER A 588 27.78 2.31 -0.99
CA SER A 588 28.37 2.96 -2.15
C SER A 588 29.42 2.07 -2.81
N ASP A 589 29.62 2.27 -4.10
CA ASP A 589 30.63 1.58 -4.93
C ASP A 589 30.48 0.03 -4.97
N ALA A 590 29.31 -0.49 -4.67
CA ALA A 590 29.00 -1.91 -4.62
C ALA A 590 28.68 -2.51 -6.01
N LEU A 591 28.07 -1.75 -6.91
CA LEU A 591 27.81 -2.17 -8.30
C LEU A 591 29.13 -2.18 -9.09
N GLY A 592 29.29 -3.17 -9.96
CA GLY A 592 30.52 -3.35 -10.72
C GLY A 592 30.36 -3.77 -12.17
N HIS A 593 29.21 -4.31 -12.54
CA HIS A 593 29.03 -4.86 -13.89
C HIS A 593 27.68 -4.47 -14.50
N ALA A 594 27.68 -4.16 -15.81
CA ALA A 594 26.46 -4.04 -16.61
C ALA A 594 26.29 -5.26 -17.50
N VAL A 595 25.06 -5.69 -17.71
CA VAL A 595 24.71 -6.74 -18.65
C VAL A 595 24.18 -6.10 -19.93
N LEU A 596 24.87 -6.34 -21.05
CA LEU A 596 24.54 -5.74 -22.34
C LEU A 596 24.28 -6.78 -23.41
N PRO A 597 23.41 -6.51 -24.39
CA PRO A 597 23.20 -7.39 -25.53
C PRO A 597 24.50 -7.64 -26.33
N ASP A 598 25.25 -6.57 -26.57
CA ASP A 598 26.56 -6.61 -27.23
C ASP A 598 27.65 -5.99 -26.33
N PRO A 599 28.37 -6.80 -25.55
CA PRO A 599 29.43 -6.32 -24.67
C PRO A 599 30.69 -5.85 -25.41
N GLN A 600 30.87 -6.23 -26.66
CA GLN A 600 32.04 -5.86 -27.47
C GLN A 600 31.97 -4.40 -27.97
N ALA A 601 30.74 -3.87 -28.08
CA ALA A 601 30.54 -2.50 -28.53
C ALA A 601 31.08 -1.45 -27.52
N VAL A 602 31.33 -1.86 -26.26
CA VAL A 602 31.69 -0.91 -25.19
C VAL A 602 32.76 -1.50 -24.26
N VAL A 603 33.93 -1.72 -24.78
CA VAL A 603 35.09 -2.16 -23.98
C VAL A 603 35.58 -0.99 -23.13
N GLY A 604 35.76 -1.21 -21.83
CA GLY A 604 36.20 -0.18 -20.88
C GLY A 604 35.08 0.56 -20.14
N LEU A 605 33.79 0.14 -20.34
CA LEU A 605 32.65 0.66 -19.57
C LEU A 605 32.78 0.21 -18.10
N THR A 606 32.74 1.18 -17.21
CA THR A 606 32.69 0.95 -15.77
C THR A 606 31.33 1.35 -15.22
N VAL A 607 30.86 0.64 -14.21
CA VAL A 607 29.58 0.90 -13.55
C VAL A 607 29.83 0.98 -12.05
N THR A 608 29.25 1.99 -11.40
CA THR A 608 29.27 2.11 -9.95
C THR A 608 28.05 2.86 -9.45
N ASN A 609 27.68 2.62 -8.20
CA ASN A 609 26.72 3.47 -7.48
C ASN A 609 27.51 4.40 -6.54
N PRO A 610 27.64 5.70 -6.89
CA PRO A 610 28.46 6.63 -6.11
C PRO A 610 27.92 6.91 -4.71
N LEU A 611 26.63 6.67 -4.49
CA LEU A 611 25.92 6.80 -3.23
C LEU A 611 25.30 5.45 -2.83
N PRO A 612 25.08 5.22 -1.53
CA PRO A 612 24.38 4.01 -1.09
C PRO A 612 22.96 3.93 -1.67
N ALA A 613 22.50 2.71 -1.97
CA ALA A 613 21.10 2.47 -2.26
C ALA A 613 20.26 2.67 -1.00
N ARG A 614 19.06 3.22 -1.17
CA ARG A 614 18.16 3.58 -0.07
C ARG A 614 16.72 3.15 -0.37
N SER A 615 15.87 3.33 0.62
CA SER A 615 14.41 3.11 0.55
C SER A 615 13.96 1.65 0.42
N GLY A 616 14.87 0.69 0.35
CA GLY A 616 14.51 -0.72 0.46
C GLY A 616 13.93 -1.01 1.84
N ALA A 617 12.73 -1.58 1.86
CA ALA A 617 12.05 -1.94 3.10
C ALA A 617 11.38 -3.30 2.95
N ASP A 618 11.45 -4.11 3.99
CA ASP A 618 10.70 -5.37 4.05
C ASP A 618 9.22 -5.11 4.30
N PRO A 619 8.34 -6.08 4.01
CA PRO A 619 6.94 -6.00 4.38
C PRO A 619 6.77 -5.73 5.88
N GLU A 620 5.84 -4.84 6.23
CA GLU A 620 5.56 -4.52 7.63
C GLU A 620 5.22 -5.80 8.41
N PRO A 621 5.86 -6.05 9.57
CA PRO A 621 5.59 -7.23 10.37
C PRO A 621 4.12 -7.28 10.83
N ILE A 622 3.52 -8.47 10.88
CA ILE A 622 2.12 -8.66 11.33
C ILE A 622 1.88 -8.04 12.71
N ALA A 623 2.85 -8.15 13.61
CA ALA A 623 2.76 -7.56 14.94
C ALA A 623 2.66 -6.02 14.91
N ALA A 624 3.40 -5.36 14.00
CA ALA A 624 3.33 -3.92 13.81
C ALA A 624 1.98 -3.52 13.19
N VAL A 625 1.48 -4.26 12.21
CA VAL A 625 0.15 -4.02 11.62
C VAL A 625 -0.95 -4.11 12.68
N ARG A 626 -0.91 -5.13 13.56
CA ARG A 626 -1.87 -5.28 14.67
C ARG A 626 -1.83 -4.10 15.63
N LEU A 627 -0.63 -3.57 15.88
CA LEU A 627 -0.44 -2.43 16.76
C LEU A 627 -0.94 -1.13 16.11
N ASN A 628 -0.61 -0.91 14.84
CA ASN A 628 -0.81 0.36 14.15
C ASN A 628 -2.24 0.51 13.58
N ALA A 629 -2.84 -0.57 13.05
CA ALA A 629 -4.12 -0.51 12.36
C ALA A 629 -5.27 0.07 13.23
N PRO A 630 -5.42 -0.25 14.55
CA PRO A 630 -6.45 0.35 15.38
C PRO A 630 -6.32 1.86 15.55
N PHE A 631 -5.10 2.40 15.38
CA PHE A 631 -4.87 3.85 15.50
C PHE A 631 -5.14 4.59 14.19
N ALA A 632 -5.12 3.92 13.05
CA ALA A 632 -5.46 4.53 11.77
C ALA A 632 -6.88 5.08 11.75
N PHE A 633 -7.82 4.41 12.43
CA PHE A 633 -9.19 4.87 12.60
C PHE A 633 -9.30 6.23 13.33
N ARG A 634 -8.29 6.58 14.15
CA ARG A 634 -8.22 7.86 14.83
C ARG A 634 -7.69 8.99 13.96
N ARG A 635 -7.18 8.70 12.77
CA ARG A 635 -6.68 9.69 11.84
C ARG A 635 -7.86 10.44 11.22
N GLN A 636 -8.02 11.70 11.59
CA GLN A 636 -9.07 12.54 11.06
C GLN A 636 -8.52 13.38 9.88
N ASP A 637 -9.35 13.57 8.86
CA ASP A 637 -9.05 14.46 7.73
C ASP A 637 -9.74 15.83 7.92
N ARG A 638 -9.93 16.22 9.16
CA ARG A 638 -10.41 17.54 9.59
C ARG A 638 -9.63 18.02 10.80
N ALA A 639 -9.45 19.31 10.93
CA ALA A 639 -8.84 19.93 12.09
C ALA A 639 -9.85 20.85 12.80
N VAL A 640 -10.17 20.56 14.05
CA VAL A 640 -11.13 21.30 14.90
C VAL A 640 -10.40 21.91 16.08
N THR A 641 -9.64 21.08 16.80
CA THR A 641 -8.88 21.46 17.98
C THR A 641 -7.46 21.89 17.60
N PRO A 642 -6.75 22.64 18.45
CA PRO A 642 -5.33 22.93 18.23
C PRO A 642 -4.50 21.67 17.94
N ASP A 643 -4.76 20.59 18.68
CA ASP A 643 -4.05 19.32 18.51
C ASP A 643 -4.30 18.67 17.15
N ASP A 644 -5.51 18.84 16.60
CA ASP A 644 -5.81 18.36 15.23
C ASP A 644 -4.99 19.13 14.19
N TYR A 645 -4.83 20.47 14.35
CA TYR A 645 -3.98 21.28 13.48
C TYR A 645 -2.51 20.90 13.59
N VAL A 646 -2.02 20.60 14.80
CA VAL A 646 -0.66 20.06 15.01
C VAL A 646 -0.51 18.72 14.31
N ALA A 647 -1.45 17.81 14.52
CA ALA A 647 -1.43 16.49 13.89
C ALA A 647 -1.51 16.58 12.36
N ALA A 648 -2.33 17.49 11.81
CA ALA A 648 -2.42 17.73 10.37
C ALA A 648 -1.12 18.33 9.82
N ALA A 649 -0.55 19.36 10.48
CA ALA A 649 0.70 20.00 10.04
C ALA A 649 1.87 19.00 10.02
N ARG A 650 1.98 18.12 11.01
CA ARG A 650 3.02 17.08 11.07
C ARG A 650 2.88 15.99 10.01
N ARG A 651 1.77 15.95 9.27
CA ARG A 651 1.60 15.07 8.09
C ARG A 651 2.30 15.62 6.86
N HIS A 652 2.66 16.90 6.86
CA HIS A 652 3.44 17.49 5.78
C HIS A 652 4.88 16.98 5.82
N PRO A 653 5.47 16.50 4.70
CA PRO A 653 6.75 15.78 4.68
C PRO A 653 7.94 16.63 5.15
N GLU A 654 7.84 17.95 5.08
CA GLU A 654 8.92 18.86 5.47
C GLU A 654 8.74 19.51 6.86
N VAL A 655 7.70 19.13 7.61
CA VAL A 655 7.45 19.64 8.97
C VAL A 655 8.00 18.66 9.98
N SER A 656 8.97 19.09 10.79
CA SER A 656 9.53 18.35 11.93
C SER A 656 8.61 18.45 13.14
N ALA A 657 8.24 19.67 13.52
CA ALA A 657 7.37 19.94 14.66
C ALA A 657 6.35 21.03 14.33
N ALA A 658 5.22 21.02 15.02
CA ALA A 658 4.19 22.04 14.90
C ALA A 658 3.60 22.38 16.27
N LEU A 659 3.10 23.62 16.40
CA LEU A 659 2.37 24.12 17.55
C LEU A 659 1.20 24.97 17.04
N ALA A 660 -0.03 24.71 17.48
CA ALA A 660 -1.20 25.47 17.11
C ALA A 660 -1.77 26.23 18.31
N ILE A 661 -2.04 27.51 18.13
CA ILE A 661 -2.58 28.37 19.17
C ILE A 661 -3.78 29.14 18.61
N PRO A 662 -5.00 28.95 19.16
CA PRO A 662 -6.15 29.72 18.76
C PRO A 662 -6.02 31.16 19.25
N ARG A 663 -6.24 32.14 18.38
CA ARG A 663 -6.22 33.55 18.70
C ARG A 663 -7.44 34.28 18.18
N TRP A 664 -7.98 35.16 18.98
CA TRP A 664 -8.97 36.11 18.52
C TRP A 664 -8.25 37.34 17.94
N THR A 665 -8.49 37.68 16.69
CA THR A 665 -7.84 38.80 15.99
C THR A 665 -8.64 40.07 15.97
N GLY A 666 -9.77 40.11 16.72
CA GLY A 666 -10.69 41.24 16.77
C GLY A 666 -11.95 41.04 15.90
N ALA A 667 -11.81 40.31 14.75
CA ALA A 667 -12.91 40.05 13.83
C ALA A 667 -13.17 38.55 13.68
N PHE A 668 -12.13 37.72 13.71
CA PHE A 668 -12.22 36.29 13.45
C PHE A 668 -11.41 35.49 14.48
N ARG A 669 -11.79 34.20 14.64
CA ARG A 669 -10.94 33.23 15.31
C ARG A 669 -9.94 32.73 14.27
N THR A 670 -8.66 32.99 14.49
CA THR A 670 -7.56 32.49 13.66
C THR A 670 -6.78 31.45 14.42
N MET A 671 -6.54 30.31 13.78
CA MET A 671 -5.61 29.31 14.29
C MET A 671 -4.20 29.68 13.81
N LEU A 672 -3.33 30.09 14.73
CA LEU A 672 -1.92 30.31 14.45
C LEU A 672 -1.19 28.97 14.55
N VAL A 673 -0.68 28.48 13.41
CA VAL A 673 0.09 27.24 13.35
C VAL A 673 1.56 27.59 13.15
N TYR A 674 2.35 27.40 14.20
CA TYR A 674 3.81 27.54 14.12
C TYR A 674 4.39 26.22 13.67
N VAL A 675 5.30 26.25 12.68
CA VAL A 675 5.93 25.07 12.13
C VAL A 675 7.44 25.20 12.17
N ASP A 676 8.08 24.09 12.50
CA ASP A 676 9.52 23.92 12.40
C ASP A 676 9.84 23.03 11.20
N ARG A 677 10.78 23.45 10.36
CA ARG A 677 11.12 22.75 9.12
C ARG A 677 12.16 21.68 9.37
N LEU A 678 11.93 20.50 8.83
CA LEU A 678 12.79 19.32 8.98
C LEU A 678 14.26 19.64 8.65
N GLY A 679 15.18 19.17 9.52
CA GLY A 679 16.62 19.34 9.38
C GLY A 679 17.13 20.74 9.69
N GLY A 680 16.37 21.57 10.42
CA GLY A 680 16.75 22.94 10.81
C GLY A 680 16.87 23.90 9.64
N ARG A 681 16.21 23.59 8.53
CA ARG A 681 16.15 24.47 7.36
C ARG A 681 15.30 25.70 7.66
N VAL A 682 15.66 26.83 7.05
CA VAL A 682 14.88 28.05 7.20
C VAL A 682 13.45 27.84 6.69
N ALA A 683 12.46 28.17 7.52
CA ALA A 683 11.06 28.20 7.12
C ALA A 683 10.78 29.48 6.31
N ASP A 684 11.12 29.47 5.02
CA ASP A 684 10.92 30.57 4.11
C ASP A 684 9.45 30.78 3.73
N ARG A 685 9.17 31.85 3.01
CA ARG A 685 7.80 32.22 2.60
C ARG A 685 7.15 31.15 1.71
N ALA A 686 7.93 30.49 0.86
CA ALA A 686 7.43 29.46 -0.05
C ALA A 686 6.97 28.23 0.73
N PHE A 687 7.81 27.74 1.65
CA PHE A 687 7.47 26.63 2.55
C PHE A 687 6.25 26.94 3.42
N LEU A 688 6.18 28.15 4.02
CA LEU A 688 5.03 28.52 4.84
C LEU A 688 3.74 28.59 4.01
N GLY A 689 3.83 29.01 2.75
CA GLY A 689 2.72 29.00 1.79
C GLY A 689 2.28 27.59 1.42
N ASP A 690 3.22 26.67 1.23
CA ASP A 690 2.95 25.26 0.93
C ASP A 690 2.24 24.57 2.10
N VAL A 691 2.75 24.75 3.32
CA VAL A 691 2.09 24.23 4.53
C VAL A 691 0.70 24.84 4.75
N ALA A 692 0.53 26.13 4.45
CA ALA A 692 -0.77 26.78 4.54
C ALA A 692 -1.77 26.16 3.54
N GLY A 693 -1.36 25.98 2.28
CA GLY A 693 -2.15 25.29 1.26
C GLY A 693 -2.49 23.85 1.63
N PHE A 694 -1.55 23.15 2.27
CA PHE A 694 -1.78 21.80 2.78
C PHE A 694 -2.83 21.78 3.90
N LEU A 695 -2.78 22.73 4.85
CA LEU A 695 -3.73 22.81 5.96
C LEU A 695 -5.14 23.24 5.54
N GLU A 696 -5.30 23.90 4.38
CA GLU A 696 -6.60 24.24 3.81
C GLU A 696 -7.50 23.03 3.61
N HIS A 697 -6.93 21.85 3.33
CA HIS A 697 -7.69 20.60 3.15
C HIS A 697 -8.31 20.08 4.47
N PHE A 698 -7.82 20.54 5.62
CA PHE A 698 -8.23 20.03 6.93
C PHE A 698 -9.04 21.03 7.74
N ARG A 699 -8.95 22.34 7.44
CA ARG A 699 -9.61 23.37 8.24
C ARG A 699 -11.12 23.32 8.09
N LEU A 700 -11.81 23.72 9.17
CA LEU A 700 -13.25 23.93 9.11
C LEU A 700 -13.57 25.28 8.45
N MET A 701 -14.69 25.32 7.75
CA MET A 701 -15.23 26.56 7.20
C MET A 701 -15.50 27.57 8.33
N GLY A 702 -15.06 28.82 8.14
CA GLY A 702 -15.21 29.89 9.14
C GLY A 702 -14.07 29.99 10.17
N ILE A 703 -13.07 29.09 10.11
CA ILE A 703 -11.84 29.22 10.90
C ILE A 703 -10.72 29.69 9.95
N ASP A 704 -10.11 30.81 10.27
CA ASP A 704 -8.94 31.31 9.57
C ASP A 704 -7.68 30.57 10.08
N VAL A 705 -6.73 30.25 9.17
CA VAL A 705 -5.48 29.58 9.50
C VAL A 705 -4.29 30.43 9.03
N ALA A 706 -3.40 30.75 9.93
CA ALA A 706 -2.18 31.48 9.62
C ALA A 706 -0.96 30.63 10.03
N VAL A 707 -0.14 30.26 9.05
CA VAL A 707 1.10 29.49 9.28
C VAL A 707 2.26 30.45 9.52
N ARG A 708 3.06 30.18 10.54
CA ARG A 708 4.23 30.96 10.92
C ARG A 708 5.42 30.05 11.20
N ALA A 709 6.63 30.55 10.98
CA ALA A 709 7.85 29.89 11.36
C ALA A 709 7.98 29.76 12.89
N ALA A 710 8.60 28.69 13.34
CA ALA A 710 9.10 28.59 14.71
C ALA A 710 10.06 29.75 15.02
N VAL A 711 10.12 30.14 16.27
CA VAL A 711 11.07 31.17 16.75
C VAL A 711 12.34 30.47 17.23
N PRO A 712 13.45 30.49 16.46
CA PRO A 712 14.68 29.85 16.92
C PRO A 712 15.26 30.60 18.12
N VAL A 713 15.67 29.86 19.13
CA VAL A 713 16.37 30.38 20.30
C VAL A 713 17.80 29.83 20.24
N PRO A 714 18.75 30.63 19.76
CA PRO A 714 20.12 30.22 19.68
C PRO A 714 20.76 30.09 21.06
N LEU A 715 21.66 29.12 21.19
CA LEU A 715 22.32 28.78 22.44
C LEU A 715 23.77 29.23 22.45
N ASP A 716 24.30 29.62 23.63
CA ASP A 716 25.71 29.85 23.89
C ASP A 716 26.19 28.86 24.95
N ILE A 717 26.99 27.90 24.51
CA ILE A 717 27.47 26.81 25.37
C ILE A 717 28.99 26.78 25.33
N GLU A 718 29.60 26.77 26.52
CA GLU A 718 31.05 26.60 26.68
C GLU A 718 31.33 25.48 27.66
N LEU A 719 32.12 24.50 27.19
CA LEU A 719 32.49 23.31 27.93
C LEU A 719 33.99 23.28 28.17
N PHE A 720 34.40 22.89 29.39
CA PHE A 720 35.75 22.47 29.70
C PHE A 720 35.76 20.96 29.89
N VAL A 721 36.42 20.23 29.00
CA VAL A 721 36.50 18.77 29.00
C VAL A 721 37.87 18.34 29.46
N CYS A 722 37.95 17.53 30.52
CA CYS A 722 39.19 16.93 30.97
C CYS A 722 39.34 15.56 30.29
N ALA A 723 40.41 15.36 29.53
CA ALA A 723 40.74 14.09 28.88
C ALA A 723 41.40 13.12 29.85
N LEU A 724 41.14 11.83 29.69
CA LEU A 724 41.78 10.76 30.45
C LEU A 724 43.32 10.80 30.28
N PRO A 725 44.11 10.44 31.30
CA PRO A 725 45.55 10.33 31.17
C PRO A 725 45.94 9.42 30.01
N GLY A 726 46.82 9.94 29.12
CA GLY A 726 47.22 9.20 27.92
C GLY A 726 46.35 9.40 26.69
N ALA A 727 45.16 9.94 26.80
CA ALA A 727 44.34 10.31 25.64
C ALA A 727 44.86 11.57 24.96
N LEU A 728 44.80 11.62 23.63
CA LEU A 728 45.17 12.78 22.82
C LEU A 728 44.11 13.87 22.91
N ARG A 729 44.43 15.05 23.41
CA ARG A 729 43.48 16.18 23.58
C ARG A 729 42.74 16.54 22.32
N GLY A 730 43.44 16.62 21.17
CA GLY A 730 42.85 16.96 19.91
C GLY A 730 41.82 15.93 19.45
N MET A 731 42.10 14.64 19.62
CA MET A 731 41.14 13.57 19.31
C MET A 731 39.90 13.59 20.19
N VAL A 732 40.08 13.79 21.52
CA VAL A 732 38.94 13.89 22.44
C VAL A 732 38.09 15.12 22.10
N GLY A 733 38.72 16.26 21.85
CA GLY A 733 38.02 17.48 21.44
C GLY A 733 37.23 17.30 20.14
N ALA A 734 37.84 16.65 19.14
CA ALA A 734 37.18 16.38 17.88
C ALA A 734 35.96 15.41 18.03
N ARG A 735 36.12 14.33 18.82
CA ARG A 735 35.03 13.35 19.12
C ARG A 735 33.88 14.01 19.90
N VAL A 736 34.19 14.86 20.89
CA VAL A 736 33.18 15.59 21.65
C VAL A 736 32.43 16.56 20.74
N ARG A 737 33.16 17.28 19.88
CA ARG A 737 32.51 18.19 18.90
C ARG A 737 31.60 17.41 17.95
N ASP A 738 32.11 16.31 17.40
CA ASP A 738 31.32 15.43 16.51
C ASP A 738 30.05 14.92 17.20
N ALA A 739 30.13 14.46 18.42
CA ALA A 739 28.97 13.97 19.18
C ALA A 739 27.93 15.04 19.47
N LEU A 740 28.36 16.31 19.62
CA LEU A 740 27.48 17.43 19.92
C LEU A 740 26.95 18.17 18.69
N GLN A 741 27.59 18.06 17.52
CA GLN A 741 27.12 18.73 16.29
C GLN A 741 25.70 18.32 15.93
N PRO A 742 24.98 19.12 15.11
CA PRO A 742 23.68 18.74 14.57
C PRO A 742 23.70 17.41 13.81
N ARG A 743 24.75 17.18 13.03
CA ARG A 743 25.00 15.91 12.32
C ARG A 743 26.45 15.47 12.56
N ARG A 744 26.62 14.22 12.92
CA ARG A 744 27.93 13.59 13.10
C ARG A 744 28.62 13.33 11.76
N ALA A 745 29.90 13.09 11.78
CA ALA A 745 30.69 12.77 10.60
C ALA A 745 30.21 11.50 9.87
N ASP A 746 29.61 10.55 10.59
CA ASP A 746 29.00 9.33 10.05
C ASP A 746 27.57 9.54 9.47
N GLY A 747 27.07 10.79 9.49
CA GLY A 747 25.73 11.15 9.04
C GLY A 747 24.62 10.89 10.06
N ALA A 748 24.93 10.29 11.20
CA ALA A 748 23.95 10.07 12.27
C ALA A 748 23.58 11.40 12.96
N PRO A 749 22.37 11.49 13.56
CA PRO A 749 21.99 12.67 14.33
C PRO A 749 22.87 12.81 15.57
N GLY A 750 23.43 14.02 15.74
CA GLY A 750 24.18 14.38 16.94
C GLY A 750 23.28 14.87 18.08
N PHE A 751 23.87 15.35 19.17
CA PHE A 751 23.11 15.82 20.32
C PHE A 751 22.25 17.06 19.99
N PHE A 752 22.80 18.01 19.22
CA PHE A 752 22.09 19.21 18.79
C PHE A 752 21.44 19.07 17.40
N ASP A 753 21.04 17.85 17.02
CA ASP A 753 20.23 17.67 15.82
C ASP A 753 18.92 18.49 15.94
N PRO A 754 18.62 19.38 14.98
CA PRO A 754 17.43 20.23 15.06
C PRO A 754 16.12 19.48 15.24
N ASP A 755 15.99 18.30 14.64
CA ASP A 755 14.78 17.50 14.68
C ASP A 755 14.54 16.85 16.07
N ARG A 756 15.49 16.94 16.99
CA ARG A 756 15.36 16.49 18.38
C ARG A 756 14.72 17.52 19.31
N PHE A 757 14.73 18.78 18.89
CA PHE A 757 14.13 19.87 19.66
C PHE A 757 12.75 20.18 19.11
N SER A 758 11.79 20.40 20.01
CA SER A 758 10.41 20.71 19.67
C SER A 758 9.95 21.93 20.47
N PHE A 759 8.79 22.44 20.10
CA PHE A 759 8.18 23.58 20.81
C PHE A 759 8.08 23.32 22.30
N GLY A 760 8.58 24.26 23.11
CA GLY A 760 8.55 24.16 24.56
C GLY A 760 9.45 23.11 25.19
N ALA A 761 10.23 22.36 24.38
CA ALA A 761 11.15 21.37 24.90
C ALA A 761 12.37 22.03 25.57
N PRO A 762 12.64 21.76 26.88
CA PRO A 762 13.77 22.34 27.56
C PRO A 762 15.07 21.61 27.23
N LEU A 763 16.20 22.34 27.21
CA LEU A 763 17.51 21.73 27.25
C LEU A 763 17.94 21.55 28.71
N ARG A 764 18.21 20.33 29.10
CA ARG A 764 18.70 20.01 30.48
C ARG A 764 20.22 19.87 30.48
N LEU A 765 20.87 20.51 31.40
CA LEU A 765 22.31 20.46 31.62
C LEU A 765 22.78 19.00 31.84
N SER A 766 22.03 18.22 32.62
CA SER A 766 22.31 16.80 32.84
C SER A 766 22.37 15.94 31.57
N ALA A 767 21.50 16.23 30.61
CA ALA A 767 21.49 15.52 29.33
C ALA A 767 22.73 15.87 28.48
N LEU A 768 23.13 17.14 28.49
CA LEU A 768 24.35 17.60 27.83
C LEU A 768 25.60 16.97 28.44
N ILE A 769 25.71 16.99 29.77
CA ILE A 769 26.82 16.34 30.50
C ILE A 769 26.89 14.84 30.20
N ALA A 770 25.75 14.16 30.23
CA ALA A 770 25.70 12.73 29.92
C ALA A 770 26.17 12.41 28.48
N ALA A 771 25.81 13.25 27.52
CA ALA A 771 26.23 13.09 26.13
C ALA A 771 27.75 13.27 25.95
N VAL A 772 28.35 14.25 26.65
CA VAL A 772 29.79 14.46 26.62
C VAL A 772 30.55 13.35 27.35
N MET A 773 30.07 12.92 28.52
CA MET A 773 30.67 11.83 29.30
C MET A 773 30.61 10.47 28.60
N ALA A 774 29.68 10.27 27.66
CA ALA A 774 29.61 9.06 26.87
C ALA A 774 30.71 8.96 25.79
N VAL A 775 31.45 10.06 25.54
CA VAL A 775 32.50 10.07 24.53
C VAL A 775 33.78 9.42 25.10
N GLU A 776 34.31 8.47 24.37
CA GLU A 776 35.52 7.76 24.73
C GLU A 776 36.73 8.70 24.92
N GLY A 777 37.40 8.60 26.05
CA GLY A 777 38.56 9.43 26.37
C GLY A 777 38.24 10.65 27.23
N VAL A 778 36.98 10.91 27.55
CA VAL A 778 36.57 11.96 28.50
C VAL A 778 36.64 11.44 29.94
N GLN A 779 37.30 12.19 30.82
CA GLN A 779 37.37 11.94 32.25
C GLN A 779 36.28 12.70 33.03
N SER A 780 36.13 13.99 32.70
CA SER A 780 35.12 14.85 33.32
C SER A 780 34.80 16.02 32.41
N VAL A 781 33.66 16.64 32.65
CA VAL A 781 33.22 17.84 31.94
C VAL A 781 32.71 18.85 32.92
N GLU A 782 33.11 20.10 32.75
CA GLU A 782 32.61 21.29 33.48
C GLU A 782 31.95 22.22 32.46
N VAL A 783 30.76 22.71 32.76
CA VAL A 783 30.05 23.63 31.88
C VAL A 783 30.28 25.04 32.37
N MET A 784 30.98 25.83 31.55
CA MET A 784 31.37 27.21 31.88
C MET A 784 30.30 28.21 31.49
N THR A 785 29.62 27.98 30.38
CA THR A 785 28.51 28.82 29.88
C THR A 785 27.38 27.94 29.44
N PHE A 786 26.15 28.26 29.92
CA PHE A 786 24.94 27.54 29.57
C PHE A 786 23.79 28.53 29.58
N GLN A 787 23.53 29.17 28.44
CA GLN A 787 22.59 30.25 28.33
C GLN A 787 22.06 30.45 26.91
N ARG A 788 21.10 31.32 26.75
CA ARG A 788 20.63 31.79 25.45
C ARG A 788 21.66 32.73 24.83
N PHE A 789 21.95 32.56 23.55
CA PHE A 789 22.89 33.44 22.83
C PHE A 789 22.38 34.86 22.76
N GLY A 790 23.29 35.84 22.99
CA GLY A 790 22.97 37.27 22.91
C GLY A 790 22.13 37.79 24.07
N ARG A 791 21.92 37.01 25.13
CA ARG A 791 21.27 37.46 26.38
C ARG A 791 22.20 37.32 27.56
N ALA A 792 21.98 38.15 28.59
CA ALA A 792 22.64 37.95 29.86
C ALA A 792 22.15 36.67 30.53
N ALA A 793 23.05 35.98 31.25
CA ALA A 793 22.67 34.78 32.02
C ALA A 793 21.56 35.12 33.03
N ALA A 794 20.53 34.29 33.04
CA ALA A 794 19.36 34.43 33.91
C ALA A 794 19.29 33.28 34.95
N GLY A 795 20.43 32.67 35.32
CA GLY A 795 20.51 31.57 36.26
C GLY A 795 20.29 30.18 35.63
N GLU A 796 20.39 30.06 34.31
CA GLU A 796 20.16 28.80 33.57
C GLU A 796 21.19 27.73 33.95
N LEU A 797 22.45 28.13 34.21
CA LEU A 797 23.50 27.23 34.68
C LEU A 797 23.21 26.67 36.07
N ASP A 798 22.74 27.54 37.00
CA ASP A 798 22.40 27.13 38.38
C ASP A 798 21.13 26.27 38.43
N SER A 799 20.14 26.61 37.63
CA SER A 799 18.88 25.84 37.52
C SER A 799 19.08 24.54 36.70
N GLY A 800 20.14 24.45 35.94
CA GLY A 800 20.45 23.33 35.05
C GLY A 800 19.44 23.15 33.86
N VAL A 801 18.70 24.21 33.51
CA VAL A 801 17.68 24.12 32.44
C VAL A 801 17.58 25.41 31.62
N ILE A 802 17.63 25.30 30.31
CA ILE A 802 17.22 26.37 29.42
C ILE A 802 15.79 26.03 28.92
N GLN A 803 14.81 26.84 29.28
CA GLN A 803 13.42 26.65 28.88
C GLN A 803 13.17 27.26 27.50
N ALA A 804 12.29 26.64 26.70
CA ALA A 804 11.68 27.23 25.53
C ALA A 804 10.19 27.52 25.84
N PHE A 805 9.66 28.63 25.33
CA PHE A 805 8.31 29.07 25.65
C PHE A 805 7.49 29.31 24.38
N GLY A 806 6.25 28.82 24.35
CA GLY A 806 5.34 29.05 23.24
C GLY A 806 5.90 28.56 21.91
N ALA A 807 6.09 29.48 20.97
CA ALA A 807 6.57 29.16 19.62
C ALA A 807 8.11 29.04 19.52
N GLU A 808 8.84 29.07 20.65
CA GLU A 808 10.29 28.95 20.67
C GLU A 808 10.75 27.49 20.46
N VAL A 809 11.83 27.33 19.70
CA VAL A 809 12.59 26.07 19.51
C VAL A 809 14.05 26.36 19.76
N LEU A 810 14.70 25.54 20.59
CA LEU A 810 16.11 25.72 20.91
C LEU A 810 16.98 25.28 19.74
N GLU A 811 18.00 26.08 19.40
CA GLU A 811 18.90 25.81 18.25
C GLU A 811 20.37 26.01 18.66
N LEU A 812 21.24 25.09 18.20
CA LEU A 812 22.68 25.28 18.23
C LEU A 812 23.29 24.71 16.95
N ALA A 813 23.55 25.57 15.98
CA ALA A 813 24.11 25.17 14.70
C ALA A 813 25.64 25.07 14.71
N ASP A 814 26.33 25.83 15.58
CA ASP A 814 27.81 25.96 15.70
C ASP A 814 28.47 26.27 14.33
N ASP A 815 27.77 27.08 13.51
CA ASP A 815 28.27 27.47 12.18
C ASP A 815 29.04 28.79 12.29
N SER A 816 30.31 28.77 11.93
CA SER A 816 31.17 29.97 11.98
C SER A 816 30.72 31.08 11.03
N SER A 817 29.97 30.74 9.98
CA SER A 817 29.41 31.71 9.03
C SER A 817 28.13 32.38 9.55
N PHE A 818 27.44 31.73 10.47
CA PHE A 818 26.17 32.16 11.07
C PHE A 818 26.20 32.01 12.60
N PRO A 819 27.10 32.76 13.29
CA PRO A 819 27.27 32.64 14.74
C PRO A 819 26.00 32.99 15.54
N GLU A 820 25.08 33.75 14.92
CA GLU A 820 23.78 34.09 15.48
C GLU A 820 22.83 32.86 15.67
N ARG A 821 23.13 31.72 15.04
CA ARG A 821 22.40 30.48 15.20
C ARG A 821 22.92 29.61 16.35
N GLY A 822 23.70 30.21 17.24
CA GLY A 822 24.26 29.55 18.41
C GLY A 822 25.70 29.08 18.22
N ARG A 823 26.46 29.01 19.28
CA ARG A 823 27.85 28.61 19.27
C ARG A 823 28.19 27.64 20.38
N LEU A 824 29.10 26.72 20.05
CA LEU A 824 29.65 25.73 20.95
C LEU A 824 31.16 25.94 21.07
N ARG A 825 31.62 26.21 22.27
CA ARG A 825 33.06 26.33 22.60
C ARG A 825 33.48 25.16 23.46
N ILE A 826 34.47 24.41 22.99
CA ILE A 826 35.03 23.27 23.73
C ILE A 826 36.50 23.54 24.00
N ARG A 827 36.85 23.58 25.28
CA ARG A 827 38.23 23.61 25.74
C ARG A 827 38.61 22.27 26.32
N VAL A 828 39.74 21.73 25.91
CA VAL A 828 40.19 20.41 26.39
C VAL A 828 41.42 20.57 27.22
N GLY A 829 41.36 20.06 28.44
CA GLY A 829 42.49 19.94 29.38
C GLY A 829 42.83 18.48 29.70
N GLY A 830 43.81 18.27 30.56
CA GLY A 830 44.25 16.90 30.90
C GLY A 830 44.91 16.17 29.72
N GLY A 831 44.93 14.86 29.75
CA GLY A 831 45.41 14.03 28.63
C GLY A 831 46.88 14.23 28.32
N ARG A 832 47.27 13.92 27.05
CA ARG A 832 48.63 14.02 26.53
C ARG A 832 48.72 15.07 25.43
#